data_d658c287b8d72a366b0460c71e6f9273
#
_entry.id   d658c287b8d72a366b0460c71e6f9273
#
_cell.length_a   1.000
_cell.length_b   1.000
_cell.length_c   1.000
_cell.angle_alpha   90.00
_cell.angle_beta   90.00
_cell.angle_gamma   90.00
#
_symmetry.space_group_name_H-M   'P 1'
#
loop_
_entity.id
_entity.type
_entity.pdbx_description
1 polymer ?
#
loop_
_entity_poly.entity_id
_entity_poly.type
_entity_poly.pdbx_seq_one_letter_code
_entity_poly.pdbx_strand_id
1 'polypeptide(L)'
;MLLNAFNNVSGDNNNGLVTPSEDNIHALFAGTRYDNEVDMVLQWFNEQGIIQRAPGGLYSVQFSALPSGEIEEKKTEMRNVQFRYTEQILNFSDAAGTAFEKKMMQKVIRPYGFKFFSDHQNEAVLRSQIKNARRDTKTSALFFALLMARNYEELGVLRNFAEKCAEDQSDKDLKNIVFLVFDEVLTDANYEQFVEYQANYACASSHGFLDQQKVHREHAVSMVKEWMDRVQRGNAIVYINGEEKQPISVKHLSSIVNSVIAPMVFPYGPDACELLRQKTPSTFWRQQNSKEIVRTFIFATSKEELTTITAQMRPVQYLVQECLDENMEWKNDVPENHPFKMVYDKVQSIIKHADKSLPFNFDDKFSVLQKPPYGLYGSFASMAMMAFALRPWANKIFDMQGKPRDKNALIDDIVWLFKVWDDKKSNSKLNFKFQTPEEGKLCKDLISLFKLNSKSNDYSDVTSLKDARYAITAEFLGKKGYPLWTVKYASEAAFDNLPETPSITDEECRLIDNIVTICMERDLRNPALVKETIDLISELRYEMRNILNVDAVFSDGFKNYLMQLDFINIKEDEIDDVKHFIEQNLQSTVGYWTEEEVEKKALQWNSARNASSGNQPSINGNDWQSGGNSSSVPPFSNTPQAPNANVLEEKRKQAKNHIAGITTIDDAKALLNRLCDECGELLLDMINS
;
A
#
# COMPACT_ATOMS: atom_id res chain seq x y z
N MET A 1 -32.45 -50.62 13.10
CA MET A 1 -33.37 -49.64 13.75
C MET A 1 -32.59 -48.36 14.10
N LEU A 2 -31.56 -48.38 14.93
CA LEU A 2 -30.74 -47.19 15.26
C LEU A 2 -30.17 -46.50 14.03
N LEU A 3 -29.58 -47.21 13.07
CA LEU A 3 -29.04 -46.67 11.83
C LEU A 3 -30.10 -45.96 11.00
N ASN A 4 -31.30 -46.53 10.88
CA ASN A 4 -32.41 -45.87 10.19
C ASN A 4 -32.97 -44.67 10.96
N ALA A 5 -32.99 -44.72 12.28
CA ALA A 5 -33.44 -43.60 13.11
C ALA A 5 -32.43 -42.42 13.01
N PHE A 6 -31.14 -42.72 13.01
CA PHE A 6 -30.08 -41.72 12.87
C PHE A 6 -30.13 -41.05 11.50
N ASN A 7 -30.33 -41.81 10.43
CA ASN A 7 -30.40 -41.25 9.06
C ASN A 7 -31.68 -40.39 8.84
N ASN A 8 -32.73 -40.59 9.61
CA ASN A 8 -33.98 -39.82 9.52
C ASN A 8 -34.03 -38.60 10.44
N VAL A 9 -33.09 -38.45 11.37
CA VAL A 9 -32.94 -37.28 12.25
C VAL A 9 -31.86 -36.35 11.63
N SER A 10 -32.21 -35.69 10.54
CA SER A 10 -31.40 -34.65 9.98
C SER A 10 -31.64 -33.34 10.75
N GLY A 11 -30.65 -32.90 11.50
CA GLY A 11 -30.68 -31.61 12.21
C GLY A 11 -29.72 -31.61 13.39
N ASP A 12 -29.29 -30.43 13.81
CA ASP A 12 -28.31 -30.15 14.86
C ASP A 12 -28.61 -30.71 16.28
N ASN A 13 -29.63 -31.49 16.42
CA ASN A 13 -29.99 -32.16 17.66
C ASN A 13 -29.34 -33.55 17.75
N ASN A 14 -28.11 -33.56 18.23
CA ASN A 14 -27.38 -34.78 18.59
C ASN A 14 -28.08 -35.45 19.78
N ASN A 15 -29.13 -36.20 19.52
CA ASN A 15 -29.72 -37.06 20.54
C ASN A 15 -28.84 -38.30 20.71
N GLY A 16 -27.98 -38.29 21.72
CA GLY A 16 -27.03 -39.36 22.02
C GLY A 16 -27.64 -40.75 22.10
N LEU A 17 -28.97 -40.86 22.37
CA LEU A 17 -29.70 -42.13 22.42
C LEU A 17 -29.99 -42.77 21.05
N VAL A 18 -29.95 -41.97 19.98
CA VAL A 18 -30.22 -42.44 18.59
C VAL A 18 -28.95 -42.67 17.81
N THR A 19 -27.80 -42.27 18.34
CA THR A 19 -26.51 -42.41 17.70
C THR A 19 -26.16 -43.89 17.55
N PRO A 20 -25.79 -44.38 16.35
CA PRO A 20 -25.41 -45.78 16.13
C PRO A 20 -23.96 -46.03 16.59
N SER A 21 -23.68 -45.73 17.87
CA SER A 21 -22.44 -46.05 18.54
C SER A 21 -22.44 -47.50 19.03
N GLU A 22 -21.24 -48.05 19.25
CA GLU A 22 -21.05 -49.39 19.79
C GLU A 22 -21.79 -49.54 21.12
N ASP A 23 -21.64 -48.57 22.04
CA ASP A 23 -22.32 -48.55 23.34
C ASP A 23 -23.83 -48.56 23.21
N ASN A 24 -24.39 -47.76 22.31
CA ASN A 24 -25.86 -47.72 22.11
C ASN A 24 -26.38 -49.00 21.43
N ILE A 25 -25.59 -49.64 20.57
CA ILE A 25 -25.96 -50.93 19.98
C ILE A 25 -25.95 -52.00 21.06
N HIS A 26 -24.89 -52.08 21.89
CA HIS A 26 -24.85 -52.99 23.04
C HIS A 26 -26.02 -52.76 24.00
N ALA A 27 -26.32 -51.48 24.33
CA ALA A 27 -27.43 -51.15 25.19
C ALA A 27 -28.80 -51.66 24.68
N LEU A 28 -29.01 -51.73 23.35
CA LEU A 28 -30.22 -52.28 22.74
C LEU A 28 -30.38 -53.78 22.93
N PHE A 29 -29.28 -54.50 23.03
CA PHE A 29 -29.29 -55.97 23.16
C PHE A 29 -29.02 -56.39 24.60
N ALA A 30 -28.68 -55.48 25.50
CA ALA A 30 -28.36 -55.78 26.88
C ALA A 30 -29.49 -56.57 27.58
N GLY A 31 -29.11 -57.70 28.18
CA GLY A 31 -30.04 -58.63 28.84
C GLY A 31 -30.88 -59.46 27.87
N THR A 32 -30.65 -59.39 26.55
CA THR A 32 -31.25 -60.33 25.58
C THR A 32 -30.36 -61.53 25.38
N ARG A 33 -30.91 -62.60 24.76
CA ARG A 33 -30.09 -63.80 24.37
C ARG A 33 -28.97 -63.49 23.37
N TYR A 34 -28.99 -62.31 22.73
CA TYR A 34 -28.00 -61.91 21.72
C TYR A 34 -26.93 -60.97 22.26
N ASP A 35 -26.96 -60.62 23.54
CA ASP A 35 -26.03 -59.68 24.16
C ASP A 35 -24.55 -60.01 23.91
N ASN A 36 -24.21 -61.29 24.08
CA ASN A 36 -22.83 -61.79 23.84
C ASN A 36 -22.46 -61.97 22.36
N GLU A 37 -23.40 -61.80 21.44
CA GLU A 37 -23.15 -62.00 19.99
C GLU A 37 -23.00 -60.66 19.24
N VAL A 38 -23.24 -59.50 19.89
CA VAL A 38 -23.26 -58.18 19.25
C VAL A 38 -21.95 -57.88 18.54
N ASP A 39 -20.81 -58.09 19.20
CA ASP A 39 -19.51 -57.80 18.65
C ASP A 39 -19.21 -58.65 17.44
N MET A 40 -19.47 -59.95 17.52
CA MET A 40 -19.27 -60.88 16.42
C MET A 40 -20.13 -60.53 15.21
N VAL A 41 -21.36 -60.11 15.42
CA VAL A 41 -22.28 -59.68 14.35
C VAL A 41 -21.83 -58.37 13.72
N LEU A 42 -21.44 -57.39 14.54
CA LEU A 42 -20.93 -56.09 14.05
C LEU A 42 -19.64 -56.30 13.24
N GLN A 43 -18.72 -57.13 13.73
CA GLN A 43 -17.51 -57.47 13.01
C GLN A 43 -17.83 -58.14 11.68
N TRP A 44 -18.74 -59.16 11.68
CA TRP A 44 -19.16 -59.87 10.47
C TRP A 44 -19.82 -58.91 9.46
N PHE A 45 -20.73 -58.02 9.89
CA PHE A 45 -21.34 -57.04 8.99
C PHE A 45 -20.31 -56.04 8.41
N ASN A 46 -19.31 -55.68 9.20
CA ASN A 46 -18.24 -54.80 8.74
C ASN A 46 -17.35 -55.55 7.71
N GLU A 47 -17.00 -56.81 7.96
CA GLU A 47 -16.22 -57.66 7.04
C GLU A 47 -16.99 -57.93 5.74
N GLN A 48 -18.31 -58.03 5.80
CA GLN A 48 -19.17 -58.20 4.62
C GLN A 48 -19.48 -56.89 3.90
N GLY A 49 -18.95 -55.75 4.38
CA GLY A 49 -19.24 -54.43 3.81
C GLY A 49 -20.69 -53.96 3.93
N ILE A 50 -21.48 -54.57 4.81
CA ILE A 50 -22.88 -54.18 5.05
C ILE A 50 -22.97 -52.91 5.93
N ILE A 51 -22.05 -52.80 6.88
CA ILE A 51 -21.89 -51.62 7.73
C ILE A 51 -20.42 -51.16 7.67
N GLN A 52 -20.21 -49.88 7.95
CA GLN A 52 -18.87 -49.32 8.09
C GLN A 52 -18.79 -48.54 9.39
N ARG A 53 -17.71 -48.68 10.15
CA ARG A 53 -17.39 -47.90 11.33
C ARG A 53 -16.74 -46.59 10.92
N ALA A 54 -17.43 -45.48 11.19
CA ALA A 54 -16.94 -44.13 10.93
C ALA A 54 -15.89 -43.71 11.97
N PRO A 55 -15.03 -42.72 11.66
CA PRO A 55 -14.27 -42.02 12.69
C PRO A 55 -15.19 -41.52 13.80
N GLY A 56 -14.80 -41.73 15.06
CA GLY A 56 -15.69 -41.45 16.22
C GLY A 56 -16.56 -42.63 16.65
N GLY A 57 -16.38 -43.82 16.05
CA GLY A 57 -16.98 -45.08 16.52
C GLY A 57 -18.44 -45.27 16.14
N LEU A 58 -18.98 -44.47 15.23
CA LEU A 58 -20.35 -44.61 14.74
C LEU A 58 -20.43 -45.59 13.57
N TYR A 59 -21.49 -46.40 13.51
CA TYR A 59 -21.75 -47.29 12.39
C TYR A 59 -22.70 -46.65 11.37
N SER A 60 -22.45 -46.92 10.07
CA SER A 60 -23.33 -46.57 8.95
C SER A 60 -23.62 -47.78 8.06
N VAL A 61 -24.82 -47.85 7.45
CA VAL A 61 -25.16 -48.91 6.49
C VAL A 61 -24.61 -48.54 5.15
N GLN A 62 -23.95 -49.50 4.49
CA GLN A 62 -23.54 -49.36 3.10
C GLN A 62 -24.66 -49.81 2.17
N PHE A 63 -25.22 -48.89 1.38
CA PHE A 63 -26.38 -49.18 0.51
C PHE A 63 -26.02 -49.73 -0.87
N SER A 64 -24.71 -49.81 -1.22
CA SER A 64 -24.24 -50.40 -2.48
C SER A 64 -22.87 -51.01 -2.28
N ALA A 65 -22.67 -52.21 -2.81
CA ALA A 65 -21.36 -52.82 -2.87
C ALA A 65 -20.52 -52.12 -3.97
N LEU A 66 -19.54 -51.31 -3.57
CA LEU A 66 -18.52 -50.85 -4.49
C LEU A 66 -17.64 -52.06 -4.88
N PRO A 67 -17.14 -52.15 -6.12
CA PRO A 67 -16.29 -53.29 -6.56
C PRO A 67 -15.00 -53.36 -5.74
N SER A 68 -14.82 -54.42 -4.97
CA SER A 68 -13.68 -54.56 -4.06
C SER A 68 -12.33 -54.54 -4.79
N GLY A 69 -12.25 -55.10 -6.00
CA GLY A 69 -11.04 -55.03 -6.83
C GLY A 69 -10.66 -53.59 -7.23
N GLU A 70 -11.64 -52.77 -7.59
CA GLU A 70 -11.42 -51.36 -7.96
C GLU A 70 -10.99 -50.55 -6.73
N ILE A 71 -11.58 -50.85 -5.56
CA ILE A 71 -11.17 -50.16 -4.31
C ILE A 71 -9.70 -50.46 -4.00
N GLU A 72 -9.23 -51.69 -4.15
CA GLU A 72 -7.81 -52.03 -3.89
C GLU A 72 -6.84 -51.40 -4.91
N GLU A 73 -7.24 -51.26 -6.17
CA GLU A 73 -6.48 -50.46 -7.15
C GLU A 73 -6.40 -49.00 -6.73
N LYS A 74 -7.54 -48.41 -6.34
CA LYS A 74 -7.60 -47.04 -5.86
C LYS A 74 -6.80 -46.83 -4.57
N LYS A 75 -6.84 -47.75 -3.61
CA LYS A 75 -5.98 -47.68 -2.42
C LYS A 75 -4.49 -47.65 -2.81
N THR A 76 -4.08 -48.46 -3.78
CA THR A 76 -2.70 -48.44 -4.26
C THR A 76 -2.33 -47.11 -4.91
N GLU A 77 -3.22 -46.55 -5.73
CA GLU A 77 -3.05 -45.23 -6.31
C GLU A 77 -2.95 -44.14 -5.22
N MET A 78 -3.86 -44.14 -4.23
CA MET A 78 -3.86 -43.19 -3.13
C MET A 78 -2.55 -43.24 -2.34
N ARG A 79 -2.06 -44.43 -1.96
CA ARG A 79 -0.81 -44.59 -1.22
C ARG A 79 0.42 -44.12 -1.99
N ASN A 80 0.50 -44.41 -3.27
CA ASN A 80 1.72 -44.19 -4.05
C ASN A 80 1.80 -42.80 -4.69
N VAL A 81 0.65 -42.15 -4.94
CA VAL A 81 0.58 -40.91 -5.71
C VAL A 81 -0.09 -39.80 -4.93
N GLN A 82 -1.40 -39.92 -4.58
CA GLN A 82 -2.19 -38.81 -4.11
C GLN A 82 -1.96 -38.44 -2.64
N PHE A 83 -1.74 -39.46 -1.79
CA PHE A 83 -1.54 -39.26 -0.33
C PHE A 83 -0.27 -40.01 0.14
N ARG A 84 0.74 -39.96 -0.68
CA ARG A 84 2.06 -40.55 -0.38
C ARG A 84 2.70 -39.87 0.83
N TYR A 85 2.55 -38.55 0.93
CA TYR A 85 3.15 -37.75 1.98
C TYR A 85 2.07 -37.24 2.92
N THR A 86 2.40 -37.12 4.19
CA THR A 86 1.49 -36.70 5.25
C THR A 86 0.89 -35.30 5.04
N GLU A 87 1.65 -34.35 4.47
CA GLU A 87 1.12 -33.04 4.14
C GLU A 87 0.00 -33.05 3.09
N GLN A 88 -0.05 -34.05 2.22
CA GLN A 88 -1.14 -34.19 1.25
C GLN A 88 -2.48 -34.51 1.94
N ILE A 89 -2.42 -35.23 3.06
CA ILE A 89 -3.59 -35.53 3.91
C ILE A 89 -4.08 -34.25 4.60
N LEU A 90 -3.14 -33.43 5.11
CA LEU A 90 -3.46 -32.18 5.78
C LEU A 90 -4.02 -31.12 4.84
N ASN A 91 -3.58 -31.14 3.58
CA ASN A 91 -3.97 -30.17 2.56
C ASN A 91 -5.16 -30.64 1.67
N PHE A 92 -5.67 -31.87 1.84
CA PHE A 92 -6.76 -32.36 1.00
C PHE A 92 -8.10 -31.62 1.25
N SER A 93 -8.23 -30.97 2.40
CA SER A 93 -9.35 -30.12 2.78
C SER A 93 -8.89 -28.96 3.67
N ASP A 94 -9.70 -27.93 3.81
CA ASP A 94 -9.38 -26.77 4.68
C ASP A 94 -9.42 -27.11 6.19
N ALA A 95 -9.70 -28.36 6.57
CA ALA A 95 -9.93 -28.74 7.95
C ALA A 95 -8.72 -28.50 8.86
N ALA A 96 -7.53 -28.92 8.41
CA ALA A 96 -6.29 -28.75 9.19
C ALA A 96 -5.89 -27.30 9.30
N GLY A 97 -5.88 -26.54 8.20
CA GLY A 97 -5.58 -25.11 8.20
C GLY A 97 -6.54 -24.31 9.07
N THR A 98 -7.85 -24.57 8.92
CA THR A 98 -8.89 -23.93 9.74
C THR A 98 -8.72 -24.25 11.25
N ALA A 99 -8.37 -25.49 11.59
CA ALA A 99 -8.13 -25.87 12.98
C ALA A 99 -6.92 -25.15 13.57
N PHE A 100 -5.82 -25.09 12.81
CA PHE A 100 -4.63 -24.36 13.23
C PHE A 100 -4.91 -22.87 13.46
N GLU A 101 -5.53 -22.19 12.49
CA GLU A 101 -5.85 -20.77 12.61
C GLU A 101 -6.84 -20.47 13.72
N LYS A 102 -8.00 -21.15 13.72
CA LYS A 102 -9.12 -20.80 14.60
C LYS A 102 -8.99 -21.36 16.03
N LYS A 103 -8.28 -22.48 16.23
CA LYS A 103 -8.16 -23.09 17.55
C LYS A 103 -6.80 -22.84 18.20
N MET A 104 -5.69 -22.81 17.43
CA MET A 104 -4.35 -22.71 17.99
C MET A 104 -3.75 -21.30 17.90
N MET A 105 -4.03 -20.57 16.80
CA MET A 105 -3.44 -19.26 16.51
C MET A 105 -4.42 -18.09 16.67
N GLN A 106 -5.63 -18.32 17.14
CA GLN A 106 -6.70 -17.30 17.21
C GLN A 106 -6.31 -16.00 17.93
N LYS A 107 -5.43 -16.07 18.91
CA LYS A 107 -4.99 -14.92 19.73
C LYS A 107 -3.63 -14.37 19.31
N VAL A 108 -3.07 -14.84 18.21
CA VAL A 108 -1.83 -14.30 17.67
C VAL A 108 -2.12 -12.94 17.04
N ILE A 109 -1.32 -11.96 17.41
CA ILE A 109 -1.54 -10.54 17.06
C ILE A 109 -0.81 -10.19 15.78
N ARG A 110 0.45 -10.63 15.66
CA ARG A 110 1.28 -10.37 14.50
C ARG A 110 0.77 -11.16 13.27
N PRO A 111 0.82 -10.58 12.07
CA PRO A 111 0.60 -11.34 10.85
C PRO A 111 1.53 -12.56 10.78
N TYR A 112 1.01 -13.68 10.34
CA TYR A 112 1.77 -14.91 10.15
C TYR A 112 1.33 -15.64 8.89
N GLY A 113 2.23 -16.44 8.35
CA GLY A 113 1.96 -17.45 7.34
C GLY A 113 2.37 -18.82 7.87
N PHE A 114 1.79 -19.86 7.35
CA PHE A 114 2.16 -21.23 7.69
C PHE A 114 1.96 -22.15 6.52
N LYS A 115 2.67 -23.28 6.56
CA LYS A 115 2.43 -24.41 5.66
C LYS A 115 2.78 -25.72 6.36
N PHE A 116 2.01 -26.77 6.07
CA PHE A 116 2.28 -28.11 6.54
C PHE A 116 3.36 -28.75 5.67
N PHE A 117 4.27 -29.50 6.33
CA PHE A 117 5.33 -30.27 5.69
C PHE A 117 5.44 -31.62 6.38
N SER A 118 5.90 -32.62 5.64
CA SER A 118 6.21 -33.94 6.15
C SER A 118 7.54 -34.45 5.63
N ASP A 119 7.96 -35.67 6.02
CA ASP A 119 9.15 -36.27 5.49
C ASP A 119 9.01 -36.54 3.99
N HIS A 120 9.84 -35.85 3.22
CA HIS A 120 10.14 -36.18 1.85
C HIS A 120 11.51 -36.90 1.87
N GLN A 121 11.65 -38.03 1.25
CA GLN A 121 12.91 -38.82 1.17
C GLN A 121 14.15 -37.98 0.78
N ASN A 122 13.99 -36.69 0.49
CA ASN A 122 15.06 -35.80 0.10
C ASN A 122 14.97 -34.47 0.91
N GLU A 123 15.87 -34.34 1.89
CA GLU A 123 16.02 -33.15 2.73
C GLU A 123 16.18 -31.84 1.91
N ALA A 124 16.91 -31.88 0.79
CA ALA A 124 17.13 -30.71 -0.06
C ALA A 124 15.83 -30.20 -0.70
N VAL A 125 14.92 -31.12 -1.08
CA VAL A 125 13.61 -30.77 -1.62
C VAL A 125 12.75 -30.12 -0.55
N LEU A 126 12.72 -30.68 0.65
CA LEU A 126 11.96 -30.14 1.78
C LEU A 126 12.47 -28.74 2.16
N ARG A 127 13.79 -28.55 2.25
CA ARG A 127 14.41 -27.23 2.46
C ARG A 127 13.98 -26.21 1.40
N SER A 128 14.00 -26.60 0.12
CA SER A 128 13.59 -25.73 -1.00
C SER A 128 12.12 -25.35 -0.92
N GLN A 129 11.24 -26.27 -0.59
CA GLN A 129 9.80 -26.02 -0.44
C GLN A 129 9.52 -25.05 0.71
N ILE A 130 10.22 -25.21 1.85
CA ILE A 130 10.08 -24.31 3.01
C ILE A 130 10.54 -22.89 2.66
N LYS A 131 11.70 -22.75 1.98
CA LYS A 131 12.20 -21.44 1.54
C LYS A 131 11.23 -20.75 0.59
N ASN A 132 10.67 -21.48 -0.38
CA ASN A 132 9.70 -20.94 -1.31
C ASN A 132 8.45 -20.46 -0.57
N ALA A 133 7.88 -21.25 0.34
CA ALA A 133 6.74 -20.88 1.14
C ALA A 133 7.03 -19.64 2.03
N ARG A 134 8.26 -19.52 2.55
CA ARG A 134 8.69 -18.32 3.30
C ARG A 134 8.72 -17.08 2.40
N ARG A 135 9.20 -17.18 1.16
CA ARG A 135 9.25 -16.08 0.20
C ARG A 135 7.86 -15.55 -0.17
N ASP A 136 6.86 -16.43 -0.20
CA ASP A 136 5.47 -16.07 -0.48
C ASP A 136 4.79 -15.35 0.72
N THR A 137 5.43 -15.37 1.87
CA THR A 137 4.91 -14.74 3.09
C THR A 137 5.42 -13.31 3.21
N LYS A 138 4.59 -12.38 3.72
CA LYS A 138 4.99 -10.97 3.98
C LYS A 138 6.26 -10.93 4.86
N THR A 139 7.15 -10.00 4.59
CA THR A 139 8.44 -9.89 5.31
C THR A 139 8.29 -9.55 6.79
N SER A 140 7.23 -8.82 7.16
CA SER A 140 6.88 -8.49 8.55
C SER A 140 6.10 -9.59 9.28
N ALA A 141 5.71 -10.66 8.59
CA ALA A 141 5.00 -11.78 9.17
C ALA A 141 5.95 -12.84 9.71
N LEU A 142 5.53 -13.53 10.78
CA LEU A 142 6.13 -14.80 11.16
C LEU A 142 5.82 -15.85 10.10
N PHE A 143 6.72 -16.79 9.88
CA PHE A 143 6.45 -17.96 9.06
C PHE A 143 6.66 -19.23 9.86
N PHE A 144 5.64 -20.08 9.89
CA PHE A 144 5.64 -21.36 10.58
C PHE A 144 5.76 -22.49 9.57
N ALA A 145 6.85 -23.24 9.63
CA ALA A 145 6.96 -24.54 9.00
C ALA A 145 6.36 -25.58 9.96
N LEU A 146 5.14 -26.03 9.68
CA LEU A 146 4.41 -26.99 10.52
C LEU A 146 4.81 -28.39 10.12
N LEU A 147 5.54 -29.08 10.98
CA LEU A 147 6.05 -30.42 10.74
C LEU A 147 5.16 -31.44 11.46
N MET A 148 4.46 -32.24 10.68
CA MET A 148 3.50 -33.22 11.17
C MET A 148 3.79 -34.58 10.58
N ALA A 149 3.81 -35.60 11.44
CA ALA A 149 4.23 -36.94 11.11
C ALA A 149 3.06 -37.92 11.08
N ARG A 150 3.16 -38.92 10.21
CA ARG A 150 2.23 -40.04 10.18
C ARG A 150 2.46 -41.00 11.34
N ASN A 151 3.72 -41.27 11.67
CA ASN A 151 4.10 -42.17 12.75
C ASN A 151 5.34 -41.66 13.50
N TYR A 152 5.77 -42.36 14.53
CA TYR A 152 6.87 -41.91 15.40
C TYR A 152 8.27 -42.03 14.71
N GLU A 153 8.42 -42.82 13.67
CA GLU A 153 9.65 -42.89 12.87
C GLU A 153 9.81 -41.60 12.06
N GLU A 154 8.76 -41.21 11.31
CA GLU A 154 8.69 -39.95 10.58
C GLU A 154 8.89 -38.75 11.52
N LEU A 155 8.28 -38.80 12.73
CA LEU A 155 8.45 -37.76 13.73
C LEU A 155 9.90 -37.56 14.15
N GLY A 156 10.66 -38.68 14.32
CA GLY A 156 12.09 -38.62 14.64
C GLY A 156 12.90 -37.95 13.51
N VAL A 157 12.59 -38.28 12.27
CA VAL A 157 13.23 -37.65 11.10
C VAL A 157 12.94 -36.16 11.02
N LEU A 158 11.69 -35.78 11.21
CA LEU A 158 11.28 -34.35 11.17
C LEU A 158 11.89 -33.52 12.30
N ARG A 159 12.06 -34.07 13.50
CA ARG A 159 12.76 -33.40 14.61
C ARG A 159 14.22 -33.14 14.25
N ASN A 160 14.96 -34.16 13.80
CA ASN A 160 16.34 -34.00 13.37
C ASN A 160 16.49 -33.01 12.21
N PHE A 161 15.54 -33.01 11.29
CA PHE A 161 15.49 -32.05 10.18
C PHE A 161 15.30 -30.61 10.69
N ALA A 162 14.33 -30.36 11.58
CA ALA A 162 14.05 -29.04 12.15
C ALA A 162 15.26 -28.50 12.93
N GLU A 163 15.90 -29.34 13.74
CA GLU A 163 17.11 -29.02 14.50
C GLU A 163 18.24 -28.57 13.55
N LYS A 164 18.59 -29.38 12.57
CA LYS A 164 19.63 -29.07 11.58
C LYS A 164 19.32 -27.77 10.80
N CYS A 165 18.05 -27.55 10.41
CA CYS A 165 17.66 -26.33 9.70
C CYS A 165 17.77 -25.10 10.61
N ALA A 166 17.42 -25.20 11.89
CA ALA A 166 17.50 -24.11 12.83
C ALA A 166 18.96 -23.78 13.21
N GLU A 167 19.84 -24.77 13.26
CA GLU A 167 21.27 -24.61 13.56
C GLU A 167 22.07 -24.04 12.37
N ASP A 168 21.58 -24.23 11.15
CA ASP A 168 22.27 -23.79 9.93
C ASP A 168 22.26 -22.27 9.78
N GLN A 169 23.16 -21.59 10.51
CA GLN A 169 23.34 -20.14 10.46
C GLN A 169 23.92 -19.64 9.12
N SER A 170 24.46 -20.55 8.28
CA SER A 170 25.02 -20.21 6.96
C SER A 170 23.93 -19.93 5.93
N ASP A 171 22.77 -20.56 6.07
CA ASP A 171 21.64 -20.43 5.16
C ASP A 171 20.71 -19.27 5.59
N LYS A 172 20.94 -18.09 4.99
CA LYS A 172 20.16 -16.87 5.29
C LYS A 172 18.66 -17.02 5.00
N ASP A 173 18.27 -17.91 4.09
CA ASP A 173 16.87 -18.12 3.70
C ASP A 173 16.10 -18.96 4.73
N LEU A 174 16.79 -19.74 5.56
CA LEU A 174 16.21 -20.50 6.68
C LEU A 174 16.14 -19.69 7.97
N LYS A 175 16.87 -18.59 8.05
CA LYS A 175 16.91 -17.74 9.25
C LYS A 175 15.53 -17.16 9.54
N ASN A 176 15.16 -17.16 10.81
CA ASN A 176 13.87 -16.63 11.31
C ASN A 176 12.63 -17.42 10.83
N ILE A 177 12.81 -18.64 10.32
CA ILE A 177 11.72 -19.60 10.14
C ILE A 177 11.46 -20.27 11.48
N VAL A 178 10.19 -20.37 11.86
CA VAL A 178 9.75 -21.09 13.06
C VAL A 178 9.36 -22.51 12.65
N PHE A 179 10.20 -23.48 12.99
CA PHE A 179 9.88 -24.88 12.80
C PHE A 179 9.07 -25.36 14.00
N LEU A 180 7.84 -25.78 13.78
CA LEU A 180 6.94 -26.28 14.81
C LEU A 180 6.67 -27.77 14.57
N VAL A 181 7.26 -28.61 15.39
CA VAL A 181 7.15 -30.09 15.31
C VAL A 181 6.12 -30.54 16.34
N PHE A 182 4.99 -31.08 15.88
CA PHE A 182 3.93 -31.58 16.75
C PHE A 182 4.21 -33.04 17.17
N ASP A 183 3.98 -33.34 18.44
CA ASP A 183 4.22 -34.69 19.02
C ASP A 183 3.13 -35.71 18.62
N GLU A 184 1.93 -35.24 18.29
CA GLU A 184 0.80 -36.07 17.94
C GLU A 184 0.84 -36.55 16.51
N VAL A 185 1.03 -37.87 16.33
CA VAL A 185 1.07 -38.50 15.00
C VAL A 185 -0.32 -38.91 14.51
N LEU A 186 -0.47 -39.08 13.18
CA LEU A 186 -1.71 -39.60 12.59
C LEU A 186 -1.95 -41.05 13.02
N THR A 187 -0.95 -41.88 13.05
CA THR A 187 -0.83 -43.34 13.16
C THR A 187 -1.00 -44.03 11.83
N ASP A 188 -0.28 -45.15 11.63
CA ASP A 188 -0.40 -45.93 10.40
C ASP A 188 -1.79 -46.53 10.22
N ALA A 189 -2.46 -46.94 11.31
CA ALA A 189 -3.84 -47.43 11.26
C ALA A 189 -4.82 -46.35 10.75
N ASN A 190 -4.71 -45.14 11.23
CA ASN A 190 -5.55 -44.02 10.77
C ASN A 190 -5.18 -43.61 9.32
N TYR A 191 -3.91 -43.71 8.92
CA TYR A 191 -3.51 -43.50 7.54
C TYR A 191 -4.18 -44.50 6.59
N GLU A 192 -4.14 -45.79 6.93
CA GLU A 192 -4.79 -46.82 6.12
C GLU A 192 -6.29 -46.63 6.02
N GLN A 193 -6.94 -46.24 7.11
CA GLN A 193 -8.36 -45.92 7.13
C GLN A 193 -8.68 -44.67 6.30
N PHE A 194 -7.84 -43.65 6.33
CA PHE A 194 -7.97 -42.47 5.47
C PHE A 194 -7.86 -42.84 3.99
N VAL A 195 -6.85 -43.65 3.62
CA VAL A 195 -6.69 -44.16 2.26
C VAL A 195 -7.92 -44.94 1.82
N GLU A 196 -8.48 -45.76 2.68
CA GLU A 196 -9.71 -46.51 2.40
C GLU A 196 -10.92 -45.57 2.13
N TYR A 197 -11.11 -44.54 2.94
CA TYR A 197 -12.16 -43.56 2.66
C TYR A 197 -11.95 -42.81 1.35
N GLN A 198 -10.71 -42.47 1.00
CA GLN A 198 -10.42 -41.79 -0.26
C GLN A 198 -10.57 -42.72 -1.46
N ALA A 199 -10.19 -44.01 -1.34
CA ALA A 199 -10.41 -45.00 -2.39
C ALA A 199 -11.91 -45.26 -2.61
N ASN A 200 -12.69 -45.40 -1.54
CA ASN A 200 -14.13 -45.55 -1.64
C ASN A 200 -14.78 -44.27 -2.21
N TYR A 201 -14.30 -43.08 -1.83
CA TYR A 201 -14.76 -41.82 -2.43
C TYR A 201 -14.52 -41.79 -3.94
N ALA A 202 -13.31 -42.17 -4.39
CA ALA A 202 -12.96 -42.17 -5.80
C ALA A 202 -13.77 -43.23 -6.58
N CYS A 203 -13.95 -44.45 -6.02
CA CYS A 203 -14.76 -45.49 -6.62
C CYS A 203 -16.26 -45.07 -6.67
N ALA A 204 -16.80 -44.50 -5.63
CA ALA A 204 -18.17 -43.97 -5.61
C ALA A 204 -18.37 -42.87 -6.64
N SER A 205 -17.34 -42.02 -6.84
CA SER A 205 -17.34 -40.96 -7.84
C SER A 205 -17.36 -41.52 -9.27
N SER A 206 -16.55 -42.54 -9.58
CA SER A 206 -16.52 -43.18 -10.90
C SER A 206 -17.84 -43.87 -11.25
N HIS A 207 -18.55 -44.35 -10.27
CA HIS A 207 -19.86 -45.00 -10.44
C HIS A 207 -21.06 -44.08 -10.27
N GLY A 208 -20.86 -42.78 -9.99
CA GLY A 208 -21.95 -41.80 -9.83
C GLY A 208 -22.77 -41.93 -8.53
N PHE A 209 -22.26 -42.61 -7.51
CA PHE A 209 -22.92 -42.80 -6.22
C PHE A 209 -22.70 -41.59 -5.31
N LEU A 210 -23.44 -40.50 -5.57
CA LEU A 210 -23.26 -39.19 -4.91
C LEU A 210 -23.35 -39.23 -3.38
N ASP A 211 -24.28 -40.02 -2.83
CA ASP A 211 -24.47 -40.11 -1.37
C ASP A 211 -23.28 -40.80 -0.69
N GLN A 212 -22.77 -41.86 -1.27
CA GLN A 212 -21.55 -42.53 -0.77
C GLN A 212 -20.31 -41.67 -0.93
N GLN A 213 -20.18 -41.01 -2.06
CA GLN A 213 -19.12 -40.04 -2.28
C GLN A 213 -19.08 -39.00 -1.15
N LYS A 214 -20.23 -38.43 -0.82
CA LYS A 214 -20.33 -37.43 0.26
C LYS A 214 -19.93 -38.05 1.61
N VAL A 215 -20.48 -39.21 1.98
CA VAL A 215 -20.18 -39.90 3.22
C VAL A 215 -18.70 -40.20 3.39
N HIS A 216 -18.05 -40.78 2.40
CA HIS A 216 -16.63 -41.13 2.47
C HIS A 216 -15.74 -39.89 2.57
N ARG A 217 -16.07 -38.80 1.86
CA ARG A 217 -15.38 -37.52 1.98
C ARG A 217 -15.53 -36.91 3.38
N GLU A 218 -16.73 -36.95 3.94
CA GLU A 218 -17.00 -36.44 5.28
C GLU A 218 -16.24 -37.24 6.35
N HIS A 219 -16.15 -38.57 6.22
CA HIS A 219 -15.35 -39.40 7.12
C HIS A 219 -13.86 -39.04 7.04
N ALA A 220 -13.29 -38.89 5.85
CA ALA A 220 -11.91 -38.47 5.70
C ALA A 220 -11.64 -37.06 6.30
N VAL A 221 -12.56 -36.11 6.11
CA VAL A 221 -12.48 -34.78 6.74
C VAL A 221 -12.55 -34.86 8.27
N SER A 222 -13.45 -35.71 8.81
CA SER A 222 -13.57 -35.93 10.26
C SER A 222 -12.29 -36.50 10.85
N MET A 223 -11.63 -37.44 10.19
CA MET A 223 -10.33 -37.97 10.64
C MET A 223 -9.29 -36.87 10.80
N VAL A 224 -9.16 -35.98 9.82
CA VAL A 224 -8.24 -34.86 9.92
C VAL A 224 -8.61 -33.93 11.06
N LYS A 225 -9.90 -33.62 11.25
CA LYS A 225 -10.37 -32.83 12.38
C LYS A 225 -10.04 -33.45 13.73
N GLU A 226 -10.28 -34.72 13.89
CA GLU A 226 -9.97 -35.46 15.11
C GLU A 226 -8.47 -35.51 15.39
N TRP A 227 -7.64 -35.69 14.36
CA TRP A 227 -6.20 -35.57 14.50
C TRP A 227 -5.80 -34.18 14.96
N MET A 228 -6.31 -33.12 14.33
CA MET A 228 -6.04 -31.74 14.75
C MET A 228 -6.54 -31.42 16.16
N ASP A 229 -7.63 -32.05 16.62
CA ASP A 229 -8.10 -31.91 18.00
C ASP A 229 -7.19 -32.62 19.02
N ARG A 230 -6.57 -33.74 18.65
CA ARG A 230 -5.48 -34.36 19.45
C ARG A 230 -4.26 -33.46 19.50
N VAL A 231 -3.81 -32.96 18.34
CA VAL A 231 -2.69 -32.00 18.24
C VAL A 231 -2.91 -30.78 19.12
N GLN A 232 -4.10 -30.21 19.13
CA GLN A 232 -4.42 -29.06 20.00
C GLN A 232 -4.24 -29.36 21.50
N ARG A 233 -4.52 -30.59 21.92
CA ARG A 233 -4.37 -31.05 23.32
C ARG A 233 -2.98 -31.54 23.65
N GLY A 234 -2.15 -31.80 22.64
CA GLY A 234 -0.78 -32.32 22.75
C GLY A 234 0.24 -31.21 22.96
N ASN A 235 1.48 -31.59 22.68
CA ASN A 235 2.64 -30.71 22.77
C ASN A 235 3.29 -30.55 21.40
N ALA A 236 4.14 -29.52 21.31
CA ALA A 236 5.01 -29.30 20.16
C ALA A 236 6.37 -28.80 20.60
N ILE A 237 7.40 -29.04 19.79
CA ILE A 237 8.72 -28.49 19.97
C ILE A 237 8.94 -27.38 18.95
N VAL A 238 9.53 -26.28 19.40
CA VAL A 238 9.84 -25.12 18.55
C VAL A 238 11.36 -25.06 18.35
N TYR A 239 11.77 -25.04 17.07
CA TYR A 239 13.16 -24.80 16.68
C TYR A 239 13.24 -23.49 15.91
N ILE A 240 14.14 -22.61 16.31
CA ILE A 240 14.32 -21.28 15.68
C ILE A 240 15.73 -20.76 15.95
N ASN A 241 16.44 -20.32 14.92
CA ASN A 241 17.74 -19.64 15.00
C ASN A 241 18.78 -20.33 15.90
N GLY A 242 18.86 -21.66 15.86
CA GLY A 242 19.79 -22.47 16.66
C GLY A 242 19.31 -22.73 18.10
N GLU A 243 18.09 -22.33 18.44
CA GLU A 243 17.51 -22.62 19.74
C GLU A 243 16.39 -23.66 19.62
N GLU A 244 16.48 -24.70 20.44
CA GLU A 244 15.38 -25.60 20.73
C GLU A 244 14.67 -25.11 21.98
N LYS A 245 13.36 -24.93 21.90
CA LYS A 245 12.54 -24.63 23.07
C LYS A 245 12.00 -25.92 23.66
N GLN A 246 11.94 -25.97 24.99
CA GLN A 246 11.31 -27.08 25.71
C GLN A 246 9.93 -27.34 25.14
N PRO A 247 9.43 -28.58 25.16
CA PRO A 247 8.09 -28.91 24.68
C PRO A 247 7.06 -27.96 25.24
N ILE A 248 6.27 -27.34 24.35
CA ILE A 248 5.22 -26.39 24.69
C ILE A 248 3.86 -27.05 24.50
N SER A 249 2.90 -26.74 25.38
CA SER A 249 1.52 -27.14 25.15
C SER A 249 0.90 -26.32 24.02
N VAL A 250 0.40 -27.02 22.99
CA VAL A 250 -0.24 -26.39 21.84
C VAL A 250 -1.45 -25.53 22.23
N LYS A 251 -2.14 -25.87 23.32
CA LYS A 251 -3.20 -25.04 23.91
C LYS A 251 -2.76 -23.61 24.26
N HIS A 252 -1.46 -23.40 24.55
CA HIS A 252 -0.89 -22.11 24.89
C HIS A 252 -0.06 -21.50 23.76
N LEU A 253 -0.07 -22.09 22.56
CA LEU A 253 0.74 -21.68 21.42
C LEU A 253 0.60 -20.19 21.10
N SER A 254 -0.61 -19.66 20.99
CA SER A 254 -0.83 -18.23 20.72
C SER A 254 -0.13 -17.30 21.72
N SER A 255 -0.15 -17.66 23.02
CA SER A 255 0.53 -16.88 24.05
C SER A 255 2.03 -16.93 23.88
N ILE A 256 2.60 -18.11 23.61
CA ILE A 256 4.04 -18.33 23.40
C ILE A 256 4.50 -17.63 22.15
N VAL A 257 3.72 -17.66 21.07
CA VAL A 257 4.02 -16.91 19.85
C VAL A 257 4.13 -15.42 20.14
N ASN A 258 3.17 -14.84 20.85
CA ASN A 258 3.18 -13.42 21.15
C ASN A 258 4.29 -13.02 22.13
N SER A 259 4.58 -13.83 23.16
CA SER A 259 5.47 -13.45 24.25
C SER A 259 6.92 -13.90 24.10
N VAL A 260 7.19 -14.90 23.28
CA VAL A 260 8.52 -15.49 23.13
C VAL A 260 8.96 -15.47 21.67
N ILE A 261 8.21 -16.11 20.77
CA ILE A 261 8.65 -16.35 19.39
C ILE A 261 8.74 -15.04 18.60
N ALA A 262 7.70 -14.19 18.65
CA ALA A 262 7.71 -12.93 17.92
C ALA A 262 8.84 -11.98 18.38
N PRO A 263 9.11 -11.78 19.69
CA PRO A 263 10.28 -11.03 20.15
C PRO A 263 11.63 -11.63 19.74
N MET A 264 11.74 -12.97 19.63
CA MET A 264 12.98 -13.59 19.17
C MET A 264 13.28 -13.28 17.70
N VAL A 265 12.27 -13.31 16.85
CA VAL A 265 12.41 -12.99 15.41
C VAL A 265 12.57 -11.49 15.20
N PHE A 266 11.87 -10.67 15.99
CA PHE A 266 11.82 -9.22 15.85
C PHE A 266 12.17 -8.53 17.18
N PRO A 267 13.44 -8.64 17.64
CA PRO A 267 13.86 -8.09 18.95
C PRO A 267 13.74 -6.57 19.04
N TYR A 268 13.66 -5.87 17.91
CA TYR A 268 13.46 -4.41 17.86
C TYR A 268 12.05 -4.04 17.35
N GLY A 269 11.15 -5.02 17.26
CA GLY A 269 9.78 -4.81 16.86
C GLY A 269 8.84 -4.43 18.00
N PRO A 270 7.60 -4.06 17.68
CA PRO A 270 6.61 -3.70 18.70
C PRO A 270 6.30 -4.84 19.68
N ASP A 271 6.46 -6.10 19.27
CA ASP A 271 6.20 -7.26 20.13
C ASP A 271 7.25 -7.47 21.21
N ALA A 272 8.47 -6.95 21.01
CA ALA A 272 9.53 -7.01 22.01
C ALA A 272 9.28 -6.07 23.20
N CYS A 273 8.43 -5.04 23.03
CA CYS A 273 7.98 -4.20 24.12
C CYS A 273 6.76 -4.84 24.78
N GLU A 274 6.89 -5.34 25.99
CA GLU A 274 5.79 -6.02 26.69
C GLU A 274 4.55 -5.12 26.83
N LEU A 275 4.77 -3.85 27.09
CA LEU A 275 3.75 -2.83 27.22
C LEU A 275 3.03 -2.50 25.90
N LEU A 276 3.69 -2.72 24.75
CA LEU A 276 3.13 -2.50 23.43
C LEU A 276 2.37 -3.71 22.86
N ARG A 277 2.41 -4.85 23.54
CA ARG A 277 1.67 -6.03 23.08
C ARG A 277 0.17 -5.76 23.11
N GLN A 278 -0.44 -5.86 21.97
CA GLN A 278 -1.89 -5.78 21.87
C GLN A 278 -2.50 -7.08 22.41
N LYS A 279 -3.50 -6.97 23.26
CA LYS A 279 -4.17 -8.14 23.83
C LYS A 279 -5.17 -8.80 22.85
N THR A 280 -5.52 -8.11 21.79
CA THR A 280 -6.43 -8.60 20.75
C THR A 280 -5.92 -8.17 19.36
N PRO A 281 -6.10 -9.01 18.32
CA PRO A 281 -5.88 -8.59 16.96
C PRO A 281 -6.67 -7.31 16.71
N SER A 282 -6.00 -6.21 16.39
CA SER A 282 -6.69 -4.96 16.15
C SER A 282 -7.43 -5.04 14.82
N THR A 283 -8.63 -4.52 14.78
CA THR A 283 -9.29 -4.10 13.55
C THR A 283 -8.60 -2.81 13.07
N PHE A 284 -7.35 -2.95 12.75
CA PHE A 284 -6.32 -1.95 12.63
C PHE A 284 -6.66 -0.83 11.63
N TRP A 285 -7.26 -1.19 10.51
CA TRP A 285 -7.53 -0.25 9.42
C TRP A 285 -8.85 0.53 9.54
N ARG A 286 -9.38 0.73 10.73
CA ARG A 286 -10.32 1.83 10.91
C ARG A 286 -9.54 3.13 10.75
N GLN A 287 -9.66 3.72 9.57
CA GLN A 287 -8.90 4.88 9.11
C GLN A 287 -8.84 6.02 10.14
N GLN A 288 -9.91 6.22 10.91
CA GLN A 288 -9.98 7.24 11.94
C GLN A 288 -9.02 6.99 13.10
N ASN A 289 -8.99 5.76 13.64
CA ASN A 289 -8.11 5.43 14.77
C ASN A 289 -6.63 5.46 14.38
N SER A 290 -6.32 5.07 13.15
CA SER A 290 -4.95 5.12 12.63
C SER A 290 -4.44 6.56 12.49
N LYS A 291 -5.27 7.48 12.00
CA LYS A 291 -4.92 8.90 11.93
C LYS A 291 -4.78 9.52 13.31
N GLU A 292 -5.63 9.13 14.25
CA GLU A 292 -5.61 9.64 15.62
C GLU A 292 -4.32 9.31 16.35
N ILE A 293 -3.85 8.04 16.30
CA ILE A 293 -2.61 7.66 16.95
C ILE A 293 -1.39 8.36 16.34
N VAL A 294 -1.33 8.45 15.01
CA VAL A 294 -0.24 9.16 14.32
C VAL A 294 -0.27 10.64 14.66
N ARG A 295 -1.44 11.28 14.64
CA ARG A 295 -1.62 12.69 15.02
C ARG A 295 -1.11 12.95 16.43
N THR A 296 -1.53 12.14 17.39
CA THR A 296 -1.14 12.28 18.79
C THR A 296 0.38 12.28 18.95
N PHE A 297 1.10 11.32 18.32
CA PHE A 297 2.55 11.23 18.44
C PHE A 297 3.32 12.30 17.65
N ILE A 298 2.75 12.81 16.55
CA ILE A 298 3.37 13.92 15.79
C ILE A 298 3.23 15.26 16.53
N PHE A 299 2.08 15.50 17.17
CA PHE A 299 1.79 16.80 17.77
C PHE A 299 2.16 16.91 19.25
N ALA A 300 2.12 15.82 20.00
CA ALA A 300 2.35 15.85 21.43
C ALA A 300 3.70 16.50 21.80
N THR A 301 3.64 17.52 22.64
CA THR A 301 4.79 18.22 23.19
C THR A 301 5.03 17.86 24.66
N SER A 302 4.04 17.26 25.31
CA SER A 302 4.12 16.76 26.68
C SER A 302 3.42 15.41 26.84
N LYS A 303 3.75 14.69 27.91
CA LYS A 303 3.06 13.44 28.27
C LYS A 303 1.57 13.64 28.60
N GLU A 304 1.22 14.77 29.12
CA GLU A 304 -0.19 15.09 29.50
C GLU A 304 -1.10 15.03 28.29
N GLU A 305 -0.63 15.50 27.13
CA GLU A 305 -1.36 15.44 25.87
C GLU A 305 -1.68 14.03 25.42
N LEU A 306 -0.94 13.02 25.87
CA LEU A 306 -1.17 11.60 25.59
C LEU A 306 -2.25 10.97 26.48
N THR A 307 -2.69 11.64 27.54
CA THR A 307 -3.73 11.12 28.46
C THR A 307 -5.08 11.01 27.80
N THR A 308 -5.33 11.72 26.70
CA THR A 308 -6.57 11.71 25.91
C THR A 308 -6.68 10.48 25.00
N ILE A 309 -5.63 9.64 24.92
CA ILE A 309 -5.63 8.43 24.08
C ILE A 309 -6.74 7.48 24.50
N THR A 310 -7.44 6.91 23.50
CA THR A 310 -8.50 5.92 23.75
C THR A 310 -7.97 4.67 24.46
N ALA A 311 -8.85 3.95 25.15
CA ALA A 311 -8.46 2.75 25.89
C ALA A 311 -7.72 1.69 25.04
N GLN A 312 -8.03 1.62 23.74
CA GLN A 312 -7.35 0.70 22.80
C GLN A 312 -5.90 1.09 22.52
N MET A 313 -5.56 2.34 22.70
CA MET A 313 -4.22 2.91 22.46
C MET A 313 -3.39 3.06 23.75
N ARG A 314 -3.97 2.79 24.92
CA ARG A 314 -3.27 2.91 26.22
C ARG A 314 -1.93 2.17 26.31
N PRO A 315 -1.74 0.97 25.72
CA PRO A 315 -0.43 0.33 25.74
C PRO A 315 0.69 1.19 25.16
N VAL A 316 0.36 2.03 24.16
CA VAL A 316 1.31 2.95 23.54
C VAL A 316 1.69 4.09 24.51
N GLN A 317 0.76 4.52 25.33
CA GLN A 317 1.01 5.53 26.39
C GLN A 317 2.07 5.05 27.39
N TYR A 318 2.04 3.75 27.78
CA TYR A 318 3.04 3.19 28.69
C TYR A 318 4.45 3.23 28.11
N LEU A 319 4.62 2.97 26.81
CA LEU A 319 5.90 3.09 26.14
C LEU A 319 6.49 4.48 26.31
N VAL A 320 5.68 5.51 26.12
CA VAL A 320 6.11 6.90 26.27
C VAL A 320 6.51 7.19 27.71
N GLN A 321 5.74 6.71 28.68
CA GLN A 321 6.06 6.88 30.10
C GLN A 321 7.37 6.19 30.49
N GLU A 322 7.67 5.05 29.87
CA GLU A 322 8.90 4.30 30.11
C GLU A 322 10.12 4.98 29.50
N CYS A 323 10.02 5.43 28.25
CA CYS A 323 11.17 5.87 27.45
C CYS A 323 11.37 7.38 27.40
N LEU A 324 10.32 8.18 27.58
CA LEU A 324 10.38 9.63 27.38
C LEU A 324 10.13 10.39 28.70
N ASP A 325 10.77 11.53 28.84
CA ASP A 325 10.55 12.49 29.93
C ASP A 325 9.28 13.33 29.71
N GLU A 326 9.03 14.32 30.57
CA GLU A 326 7.84 15.19 30.50
C GLU A 326 7.80 16.05 29.22
N ASN A 327 8.97 16.31 28.63
CA ASN A 327 9.11 17.10 27.41
C ASN A 327 9.11 16.24 26.12
N MET A 328 8.80 14.95 26.24
CA MET A 328 8.84 14.00 25.12
C MET A 328 10.26 13.80 24.56
N GLU A 329 11.28 13.95 25.39
CA GLU A 329 12.68 13.62 25.07
C GLU A 329 13.09 12.29 25.68
N TRP A 330 14.14 11.66 25.13
CA TRP A 330 14.63 10.38 25.64
C TRP A 330 15.17 10.52 27.06
N LYS A 331 14.72 9.67 27.96
CA LYS A 331 15.32 9.54 29.29
C LYS A 331 16.73 8.97 29.19
N ASN A 332 17.62 9.37 30.11
CA ASN A 332 19.03 8.94 30.12
C ASN A 332 19.22 7.43 30.43
N ASP A 333 18.26 6.81 31.07
CA ASP A 333 18.29 5.41 31.52
C ASP A 333 17.67 4.43 30.52
N VAL A 334 17.18 4.91 29.37
CA VAL A 334 16.64 4.04 28.30
C VAL A 334 17.76 3.24 27.67
N PRO A 335 17.71 1.89 27.71
CA PRO A 335 18.70 1.06 27.05
C PRO A 335 18.88 1.39 25.56
N GLU A 336 20.12 1.38 25.07
CA GLU A 336 20.38 1.68 23.65
C GLU A 336 19.71 0.69 22.70
N ASN A 337 19.55 -0.56 23.12
CA ASN A 337 18.89 -1.61 22.36
C ASN A 337 17.37 -1.65 22.58
N HIS A 338 16.76 -0.67 23.25
CA HIS A 338 15.33 -0.61 23.45
C HIS A 338 14.61 -0.53 22.09
N PRO A 339 13.60 -1.37 21.81
CA PRO A 339 12.96 -1.46 20.48
C PRO A 339 12.51 -0.11 19.91
N PHE A 340 11.92 0.74 20.73
CA PHE A 340 11.47 2.06 20.30
C PHE A 340 12.64 2.96 19.88
N LYS A 341 13.74 2.96 20.65
CA LYS A 341 14.93 3.72 20.33
C LYS A 341 15.62 3.19 19.06
N MET A 342 15.71 1.87 18.93
CA MET A 342 16.28 1.23 17.74
C MET A 342 15.53 1.57 16.45
N VAL A 343 14.19 1.62 16.47
CA VAL A 343 13.40 2.06 15.34
C VAL A 343 13.63 3.54 15.04
N TYR A 344 13.60 4.39 16.07
CA TYR A 344 13.87 5.81 15.92
C TYR A 344 15.24 6.06 15.29
N ASP A 345 16.31 5.50 15.86
CA ASP A 345 17.68 5.68 15.38
C ASP A 345 17.86 5.15 13.95
N LYS A 346 17.19 4.04 13.62
CA LYS A 346 17.22 3.52 12.25
C LYS A 346 16.56 4.45 11.26
N VAL A 347 15.41 5.02 11.58
CA VAL A 347 14.73 6.03 10.72
C VAL A 347 15.62 7.27 10.57
N GLN A 348 16.19 7.79 11.68
CA GLN A 348 17.10 8.94 11.62
C GLN A 348 18.33 8.63 10.73
N SER A 349 18.91 7.45 10.90
CA SER A 349 20.05 7.01 10.09
C SER A 349 19.72 6.93 8.60
N ILE A 350 18.57 6.34 8.23
CA ILE A 350 18.14 6.22 6.84
C ILE A 350 18.00 7.61 6.20
N ILE A 351 17.34 8.55 6.90
CA ILE A 351 17.14 9.89 6.36
C ILE A 351 18.45 10.69 6.32
N LYS A 352 19.29 10.54 7.33
CA LYS A 352 20.59 11.24 7.40
C LYS A 352 21.55 10.84 6.27
N HIS A 353 21.56 9.56 5.91
CA HIS A 353 22.41 9.01 4.85
C HIS A 353 21.75 8.99 3.47
N ALA A 354 20.52 9.50 3.34
CA ALA A 354 19.86 9.60 2.05
C ALA A 354 20.58 10.62 1.16
N ASP A 355 20.71 10.28 -0.11
CA ASP A 355 21.13 11.24 -1.12
C ASP A 355 20.02 12.28 -1.31
N LYS A 356 20.30 13.51 -0.90
CA LYS A 356 19.31 14.61 -0.91
C LYS A 356 19.05 15.16 -2.29
N SER A 357 19.87 14.82 -3.27
CA SER A 357 19.69 15.20 -4.68
C SER A 357 18.67 14.32 -5.41
N LEU A 358 18.34 13.15 -4.83
CA LEU A 358 17.43 12.17 -5.42
C LEU A 358 16.08 12.14 -4.70
N PRO A 359 15.01 11.75 -5.39
CA PRO A 359 13.73 11.47 -4.76
C PRO A 359 13.85 10.41 -3.67
N PHE A 360 13.19 10.62 -2.54
CA PHE A 360 13.15 9.75 -1.39
C PHE A 360 11.77 9.09 -1.28
N ASN A 361 11.67 7.83 -1.66
CA ASN A 361 10.43 7.08 -1.49
C ASN A 361 10.39 6.43 -0.10
N PHE A 362 9.35 6.71 0.70
CA PHE A 362 9.20 6.16 2.05
C PHE A 362 9.12 4.64 2.07
N ASP A 363 8.35 4.04 1.15
CA ASP A 363 8.23 2.58 1.11
C ASP A 363 9.58 1.92 0.80
N ASP A 364 10.24 2.35 -0.26
CA ASP A 364 11.53 1.78 -0.67
C ASP A 364 12.57 1.88 0.46
N LYS A 365 12.68 3.07 1.07
CA LYS A 365 13.71 3.35 2.09
C LYS A 365 13.40 2.73 3.45
N PHE A 366 12.12 2.75 3.86
CA PHE A 366 11.72 2.20 5.14
C PHE A 366 11.29 0.72 5.08
N SER A 367 11.27 0.08 3.90
CA SER A 367 10.96 -1.35 3.76
C SER A 367 11.83 -2.26 4.62
N VAL A 368 13.06 -1.84 4.92
CA VAL A 368 13.96 -2.54 5.84
C VAL A 368 13.37 -2.71 7.24
N LEU A 369 12.51 -1.78 7.66
CA LEU A 369 11.85 -1.84 8.98
C LEU A 369 10.76 -2.92 9.05
N GLN A 370 10.31 -3.46 7.93
CA GLN A 370 9.40 -4.62 7.90
C GLN A 370 10.13 -5.93 8.16
N LYS A 371 11.45 -5.96 7.98
CA LYS A 371 12.28 -7.17 8.08
C LYS A 371 12.81 -7.35 9.50
N PRO A 372 13.21 -8.57 9.89
CA PRO A 372 14.04 -8.75 11.08
C PRO A 372 15.29 -7.85 11.04
N PRO A 373 15.70 -7.25 12.13
CA PRO A 373 15.20 -7.42 13.51
C PRO A 373 14.04 -6.49 13.91
N TYR A 374 13.55 -5.60 13.07
CA TYR A 374 12.55 -4.59 13.41
C TYR A 374 11.12 -5.13 13.27
N GLY A 375 10.74 -5.61 12.09
CA GLY A 375 9.44 -6.25 11.84
C GLY A 375 8.23 -5.36 12.08
N LEU A 376 8.27 -4.08 11.67
CA LEU A 376 7.10 -3.22 11.75
C LEU A 376 5.99 -3.74 10.84
N TYR A 377 4.79 -3.78 11.35
CA TYR A 377 3.57 -4.20 10.64
C TYR A 377 2.42 -3.28 11.02
N GLY A 378 1.31 -3.40 10.32
CA GLY A 378 0.10 -2.64 10.60
C GLY A 378 -0.38 -2.76 12.04
N SER A 379 0.12 -1.92 12.97
CA SER A 379 -0.26 -1.86 14.38
C SER A 379 -0.16 -0.46 14.93
N PHE A 380 -0.95 -0.12 15.93
CA PHE A 380 -0.86 1.19 16.59
C PHE A 380 0.53 1.47 17.15
N ALA A 381 1.20 0.46 17.68
CA ALA A 381 2.55 0.59 18.18
C ALA A 381 3.56 0.95 17.06
N SER A 382 3.52 0.24 15.94
CA SER A 382 4.37 0.56 14.79
C SER A 382 4.11 1.97 14.24
N MET A 383 2.84 2.39 14.18
CA MET A 383 2.47 3.74 13.75
C MET A 383 2.97 4.80 14.70
N ALA A 384 2.87 4.58 16.02
CA ALA A 384 3.38 5.50 17.02
C ALA A 384 4.91 5.63 16.92
N MET A 385 5.63 4.50 16.76
CA MET A 385 7.08 4.49 16.56
C MET A 385 7.48 5.30 15.33
N MET A 386 6.82 5.09 14.19
CA MET A 386 7.10 5.83 12.96
C MET A 386 6.72 7.30 13.06
N ALA A 387 5.59 7.63 13.67
CA ALA A 387 5.15 9.01 13.89
C ALA A 387 6.16 9.79 14.73
N PHE A 388 6.60 9.21 15.83
CA PHE A 388 7.62 9.82 16.68
C PHE A 388 8.96 9.98 15.96
N ALA A 389 9.38 8.97 15.18
CA ALA A 389 10.64 9.01 14.44
C ALA A 389 10.62 10.03 13.29
N LEU A 390 9.48 10.27 12.64
CA LEU A 390 9.34 11.22 11.54
C LEU A 390 8.99 12.64 11.99
N ARG A 391 8.52 12.83 13.23
CA ARG A 391 8.17 14.14 13.79
C ARG A 391 9.24 15.24 13.59
N PRO A 392 10.56 14.99 13.80
CA PRO A 392 11.60 15.99 13.59
C PRO A 392 11.79 16.43 12.13
N TRP A 393 11.18 15.72 11.19
CA TRP A 393 11.28 15.95 9.76
C TRP A 393 10.08 16.71 9.17
N ALA A 394 9.09 17.05 9.98
CA ALA A 394 8.01 17.94 9.56
C ALA A 394 8.60 19.27 9.04
N ASN A 395 8.08 19.76 7.93
CA ASN A 395 8.56 20.93 7.20
C ASN A 395 10.01 20.84 6.65
N LYS A 396 10.70 19.71 6.80
CA LYS A 396 12.03 19.44 6.23
C LYS A 396 11.99 18.48 5.04
N ILE A 397 10.84 17.87 4.80
CA ILE A 397 10.55 16.99 3.68
C ILE A 397 9.50 17.68 2.82
N PHE A 398 9.63 17.59 1.51
CA PHE A 398 8.77 18.26 0.53
C PHE A 398 8.18 17.22 -0.42
N ASP A 399 6.98 17.47 -0.93
CA ASP A 399 6.45 16.69 -2.04
C ASP A 399 7.24 16.98 -3.34
N MET A 400 6.94 16.25 -4.40
CA MET A 400 7.64 16.42 -5.68
C MET A 400 7.37 17.79 -6.33
N GLN A 401 6.31 18.50 -5.91
CA GLN A 401 5.97 19.85 -6.35
C GLN A 401 6.62 20.95 -5.47
N GLY A 402 7.38 20.56 -4.44
CA GLY A 402 8.07 21.50 -3.53
C GLY A 402 7.18 22.07 -2.42
N LYS A 403 6.01 21.47 -2.14
CA LYS A 403 5.20 21.84 -0.97
C LYS A 403 5.76 21.14 0.27
N PRO A 404 6.01 21.87 1.38
CA PRO A 404 6.48 21.24 2.62
C PRO A 404 5.45 20.23 3.15
N ARG A 405 5.95 19.11 3.65
CA ARG A 405 5.15 18.14 4.40
C ARG A 405 5.11 18.59 5.85
N ASP A 406 4.07 19.35 6.20
CA ASP A 406 3.81 19.74 7.57
C ASP A 406 3.38 18.55 8.43
N LYS A 407 3.15 18.78 9.72
CA LYS A 407 2.72 17.73 10.65
C LYS A 407 1.42 17.04 10.20
N ASN A 408 0.48 17.77 9.61
CA ASN A 408 -0.79 17.18 9.13
C ASN A 408 -0.58 16.31 7.89
N ALA A 409 0.23 16.76 6.94
CA ALA A 409 0.57 15.99 5.75
C ALA A 409 1.31 14.69 6.11
N LEU A 410 2.25 14.73 7.07
CA LEU A 410 2.95 13.54 7.54
C LEU A 410 2.02 12.49 8.17
N ILE A 411 0.90 12.89 8.78
CA ILE A 411 -0.10 11.94 9.28
C ILE A 411 -0.63 11.08 8.13
N ASP A 412 -1.02 11.71 7.04
CA ASP A 412 -1.56 10.99 5.88
C ASP A 412 -0.48 10.12 5.21
N ASP A 413 0.76 10.61 5.12
CA ASP A 413 1.89 9.88 4.54
C ASP A 413 2.22 8.62 5.35
N ILE A 414 2.28 8.71 6.68
CA ILE A 414 2.54 7.56 7.55
C ILE A 414 1.41 6.54 7.46
N VAL A 415 0.16 6.99 7.54
CA VAL A 415 -1.00 6.09 7.41
C VAL A 415 -1.00 5.40 6.04
N TRP A 416 -0.65 6.14 4.97
CA TRP A 416 -0.54 5.57 3.63
C TRP A 416 0.60 4.57 3.50
N LEU A 417 1.76 4.82 4.13
CA LEU A 417 2.87 3.88 4.17
C LEU A 417 2.45 2.50 4.71
N PHE A 418 1.74 2.48 5.83
CA PHE A 418 1.25 1.22 6.40
C PHE A 418 0.18 0.55 5.52
N LYS A 419 -0.65 1.32 4.80
CA LYS A 419 -1.57 0.75 3.81
C LYS A 419 -0.84 0.11 2.62
N VAL A 420 0.24 0.74 2.14
CA VAL A 420 1.10 0.15 1.12
C VAL A 420 1.67 -1.18 1.60
N TRP A 421 2.14 -1.25 2.83
CA TRP A 421 2.71 -2.46 3.43
C TRP A 421 1.67 -3.58 3.62
N ASP A 422 0.44 -3.25 3.97
CA ASP A 422 -0.61 -4.26 4.21
C ASP A 422 -1.31 -4.71 2.92
N ASP A 423 -1.73 -3.76 2.10
CA ASP A 423 -2.61 -4.01 0.95
C ASP A 423 -1.85 -4.07 -0.37
N LYS A 424 -0.50 -3.93 -0.35
CA LYS A 424 0.33 -3.81 -1.57
C LYS A 424 -0.18 -2.70 -2.51
N LYS A 425 -0.63 -1.57 -1.96
CA LYS A 425 -1.05 -0.39 -2.72
C LYS A 425 0.14 0.25 -3.44
N SER A 426 -0.14 1.10 -4.42
CA SER A 426 0.89 1.90 -5.07
C SER A 426 1.60 2.83 -4.08
N ASN A 427 2.94 2.89 -4.16
CA ASN A 427 3.78 3.75 -3.33
C ASN A 427 4.11 5.10 -3.98
N SER A 428 3.51 5.41 -5.14
CA SER A 428 3.80 6.65 -5.91
C SER A 428 3.53 7.93 -5.11
N LYS A 429 2.55 7.91 -4.19
CA LYS A 429 2.23 9.04 -3.29
C LYS A 429 3.27 9.26 -2.19
N LEU A 430 4.22 8.35 -2.00
CA LEU A 430 5.24 8.39 -0.95
C LEU A 430 6.60 8.88 -1.46
N ASN A 431 6.62 9.54 -2.62
CA ASN A 431 7.82 10.17 -3.17
C ASN A 431 7.97 11.58 -2.62
N PHE A 432 9.12 11.84 -2.02
CA PHE A 432 9.45 13.11 -1.39
C PHE A 432 10.84 13.58 -1.83
N LYS A 433 11.16 14.84 -1.56
CA LYS A 433 12.49 15.39 -1.71
C LYS A 433 12.89 16.16 -0.45
N PHE A 434 14.17 16.31 -0.25
CA PHE A 434 14.72 17.19 0.76
C PHE A 434 15.06 18.53 0.13
N GLN A 435 14.93 19.60 0.89
CA GLN A 435 15.46 20.89 0.50
C GLN A 435 16.97 20.89 0.71
N THR A 436 17.72 21.31 -0.29
CA THR A 436 19.16 21.53 -0.15
C THR A 436 19.44 22.82 0.62
N PRO A 437 20.61 22.98 1.26
CA PRO A 437 21.01 24.24 1.87
C PRO A 437 20.98 25.41 0.89
N GLU A 438 21.36 25.17 -0.38
CA GLU A 438 21.34 26.13 -1.47
C GLU A 438 19.90 26.57 -1.80
N GLU A 439 18.96 25.64 -1.93
CA GLU A 439 17.56 25.98 -2.14
C GLU A 439 16.98 26.80 -0.98
N GLY A 440 17.35 26.45 0.25
CA GLY A 440 16.94 27.23 1.45
C GLY A 440 17.53 28.64 1.47
N LYS A 441 18.78 28.79 1.02
CA LYS A 441 19.42 30.10 0.84
C LYS A 441 18.73 30.91 -0.25
N LEU A 442 18.50 30.30 -1.41
CA LEU A 442 17.81 30.95 -2.53
C LEU A 442 16.43 31.49 -2.12
N CYS A 443 15.64 30.72 -1.37
CA CYS A 443 14.35 31.19 -0.87
C CYS A 443 14.48 32.50 -0.08
N LYS A 444 15.44 32.55 0.85
CA LYS A 444 15.67 33.75 1.69
C LYS A 444 16.18 34.92 0.85
N ASP A 445 17.08 34.66 -0.06
CA ASP A 445 17.64 35.69 -0.93
C ASP A 445 16.59 36.28 -1.86
N LEU A 446 15.70 35.46 -2.43
CA LEU A 446 14.57 35.91 -3.26
C LEU A 446 13.56 36.73 -2.44
N ILE A 447 13.15 36.26 -1.27
CA ILE A 447 12.23 37.01 -0.39
C ILE A 447 12.82 38.34 0.01
N SER A 448 14.11 38.40 0.28
CA SER A 448 14.83 39.64 0.61
C SER A 448 14.94 40.59 -0.60
N LEU A 449 15.26 40.03 -1.79
CA LEU A 449 15.40 40.80 -3.03
C LEU A 449 14.13 41.58 -3.38
N PHE A 450 12.97 40.94 -3.24
CA PHE A 450 11.66 41.55 -3.50
C PHE A 450 11.04 42.24 -2.26
N LYS A 451 11.81 42.42 -1.18
CA LYS A 451 11.37 43.09 0.07
C LYS A 451 10.08 42.52 0.67
N LEU A 452 9.84 41.21 0.47
CA LEU A 452 8.62 40.53 0.93
C LEU A 452 8.66 40.19 2.43
N ASN A 453 9.80 40.36 3.09
CA ASN A 453 9.99 40.21 4.53
C ASN A 453 9.67 41.50 5.34
N SER A 454 9.08 42.51 4.70
CA SER A 454 8.70 43.74 5.37
C SER A 454 7.40 43.55 6.17
N LYS A 455 7.15 44.44 7.16
CA LYS A 455 5.95 44.38 8.05
C LYS A 455 4.60 44.40 7.31
N SER A 456 4.56 44.85 6.06
CA SER A 456 3.34 44.87 5.23
C SER A 456 3.09 43.56 4.48
N ASN A 457 4.15 42.74 4.29
CA ASN A 457 4.11 41.46 3.57
C ASN A 457 5.05 40.50 4.29
N ASP A 458 4.66 39.96 5.44
CA ASP A 458 5.56 39.14 6.25
C ASP A 458 5.64 37.69 5.71
N TYR A 459 6.61 37.47 4.83
CA TYR A 459 7.01 36.14 4.33
C TYR A 459 8.33 35.68 4.93
N SER A 460 8.74 36.19 6.08
CA SER A 460 10.00 35.82 6.75
C SER A 460 10.14 34.32 7.04
N ASP A 461 9.02 33.64 7.24
CA ASP A 461 8.96 32.21 7.53
C ASP A 461 8.87 31.30 6.29
N VAL A 462 8.93 31.88 5.09
CA VAL A 462 8.92 31.10 3.84
C VAL A 462 10.18 30.24 3.73
N THR A 463 10.00 28.94 3.73
CA THR A 463 11.09 27.96 3.66
C THR A 463 11.10 27.16 2.37
N SER A 464 10.03 27.23 1.54
CA SER A 464 9.93 26.49 0.31
C SER A 464 9.99 27.40 -0.92
N LEU A 465 10.68 26.92 -1.99
CA LEU A 465 10.70 27.64 -3.27
C LEU A 465 9.29 27.77 -3.88
N LYS A 466 8.37 26.85 -3.61
CA LYS A 466 6.98 26.95 -4.05
C LYS A 466 6.29 28.16 -3.45
N ASP A 467 6.43 28.35 -2.14
CA ASP A 467 5.80 29.48 -1.44
C ASP A 467 6.51 30.78 -1.79
N ALA A 468 7.84 30.77 -1.95
CA ALA A 468 8.59 31.92 -2.45
C ALA A 468 8.15 32.32 -3.87
N ARG A 469 7.94 31.36 -4.77
CA ARG A 469 7.41 31.62 -6.12
C ARG A 469 6.02 32.24 -6.07
N TYR A 470 5.12 31.68 -5.24
CA TYR A 470 3.77 32.23 -5.07
C TYR A 470 3.82 33.68 -4.53
N ALA A 471 4.65 33.93 -3.54
CA ALA A 471 4.82 35.25 -2.98
C ALA A 471 5.33 36.27 -4.04
N ILE A 472 6.29 35.86 -4.89
CA ILE A 472 6.81 36.71 -5.95
C ILE A 472 5.78 36.90 -7.07
N THR A 473 5.21 35.84 -7.60
CA THR A 473 4.39 35.89 -8.83
C THR A 473 2.97 36.39 -8.58
N ALA A 474 2.29 35.87 -7.54
CA ALA A 474 0.91 36.22 -7.25
C ALA A 474 0.81 37.47 -6.37
N GLU A 475 1.63 37.56 -5.32
CA GLU A 475 1.49 38.65 -4.34
C GLU A 475 2.30 39.90 -4.74
N PHE A 476 3.54 39.75 -5.25
CA PHE A 476 4.36 40.89 -5.63
C PHE A 476 4.06 41.35 -7.06
N LEU A 477 4.32 40.54 -8.06
CA LEU A 477 4.14 40.86 -9.50
C LEU A 477 2.65 41.04 -9.86
N GLY A 478 1.75 40.24 -9.25
CA GLY A 478 0.32 40.41 -9.41
C GLY A 478 -0.21 41.77 -8.96
N LYS A 479 0.35 42.32 -7.89
CA LYS A 479 0.01 43.67 -7.40
C LYS A 479 0.64 44.77 -8.28
N LYS A 480 1.85 44.53 -8.82
CA LYS A 480 2.49 45.45 -9.77
C LYS A 480 1.79 45.50 -11.14
N GLY A 481 1.09 44.41 -11.50
CA GLY A 481 0.35 44.30 -12.75
C GLY A 481 1.23 44.06 -13.99
N TYR A 482 2.49 43.60 -13.82
CA TYR A 482 3.44 43.30 -14.91
C TYR A 482 4.32 42.11 -14.57
N PRO A 483 4.73 41.30 -15.54
CA PRO A 483 5.67 40.19 -15.33
C PRO A 483 7.11 40.70 -15.10
N LEU A 484 7.94 39.89 -14.43
CA LEU A 484 9.31 40.28 -14.05
C LEU A 484 10.22 40.57 -15.25
N TRP A 485 10.11 39.81 -16.32
CA TRP A 485 10.97 39.93 -17.49
C TRP A 485 10.85 41.30 -18.18
N THR A 486 9.75 42.06 -17.95
CA THR A 486 9.58 43.40 -18.52
C THR A 486 10.70 44.37 -18.12
N VAL A 487 11.30 44.16 -16.94
CA VAL A 487 12.40 44.97 -16.44
C VAL A 487 13.59 45.00 -17.44
N LYS A 488 13.83 43.94 -18.21
CA LYS A 488 14.90 43.86 -19.21
C LYS A 488 14.76 44.89 -20.34
N TYR A 489 13.53 45.36 -20.59
CA TYR A 489 13.18 46.28 -21.69
C TYR A 489 12.95 47.70 -21.23
N ALA A 490 13.17 47.99 -19.95
CA ALA A 490 12.99 49.33 -19.42
C ALA A 490 14.02 50.33 -19.99
N SER A 491 13.57 51.50 -20.38
CA SER A 491 14.43 52.58 -20.90
C SER A 491 15.19 53.27 -19.78
N GLU A 492 16.31 53.92 -20.14
CA GLU A 492 17.08 54.76 -19.22
C GLU A 492 16.20 55.86 -18.60
N ALA A 493 15.23 56.37 -19.34
CA ALA A 493 14.31 57.42 -18.86
C ALA A 493 13.40 56.95 -17.69
N ALA A 494 13.12 55.64 -17.57
CA ALA A 494 12.40 55.08 -16.45
C ALA A 494 13.18 55.12 -15.13
N PHE A 495 14.49 55.36 -15.22
CA PHE A 495 15.43 55.44 -14.11
C PHE A 495 15.77 56.87 -13.67
N ASP A 496 15.29 57.94 -14.37
CA ASP A 496 15.67 59.35 -14.18
C ASP A 496 15.48 59.91 -12.75
N ASN A 497 14.72 59.22 -11.94
CA ASN A 497 14.49 59.60 -10.52
C ASN A 497 15.43 58.84 -9.56
N LEU A 498 16.35 58.02 -10.06
CA LEU A 498 17.31 57.27 -9.24
C LEU A 498 18.71 57.86 -9.39
N PRO A 499 19.42 58.23 -8.32
CA PRO A 499 20.76 58.77 -8.43
C PRO A 499 21.71 57.74 -9.03
N GLU A 500 22.39 58.11 -10.12
CA GLU A 500 23.37 57.30 -10.85
C GLU A 500 22.76 56.04 -11.53
N THR A 501 22.13 56.25 -12.70
CA THR A 501 21.47 55.19 -13.46
C THR A 501 22.42 54.47 -14.40
N PRO A 502 22.73 53.22 -14.14
CA PRO A 502 23.40 52.38 -15.14
C PRO A 502 22.34 51.66 -15.96
N SER A 503 22.67 51.44 -17.24
CA SER A 503 21.99 50.43 -18.05
C SER A 503 22.01 49.07 -17.37
N ILE A 504 20.99 48.28 -17.58
CA ILE A 504 20.89 46.90 -17.05
C ILE A 504 22.01 46.10 -17.72
N THR A 505 22.78 45.39 -16.92
CA THR A 505 23.90 44.57 -17.43
C THR A 505 23.44 43.21 -17.93
N ASP A 506 24.28 42.53 -18.71
CA ASP A 506 23.98 41.16 -19.16
C ASP A 506 23.83 40.16 -17.99
N GLU A 507 24.59 40.32 -16.89
CA GLU A 507 24.46 39.51 -15.68
C GLU A 507 23.14 39.75 -15.00
N GLU A 508 22.64 40.98 -14.97
CA GLU A 508 21.35 41.34 -14.38
C GLU A 508 20.19 40.82 -15.25
N CYS A 509 20.30 40.89 -16.56
CA CYS A 509 19.35 40.22 -17.47
C CYS A 509 19.31 38.73 -17.22
N ARG A 510 20.49 38.11 -17.09
CA ARG A 510 20.60 36.66 -16.79
C ARG A 510 19.96 36.30 -15.41
N LEU A 511 20.16 37.15 -14.39
CA LEU A 511 19.52 36.99 -13.12
C LEU A 511 17.98 37.03 -13.25
N ILE A 512 17.45 37.98 -14.01
CA ILE A 512 16.00 38.07 -14.26
C ILE A 512 15.50 36.80 -14.95
N ASP A 513 16.19 36.35 -15.99
CA ASP A 513 15.81 35.11 -16.72
C ASP A 513 15.88 33.89 -15.84
N ASN A 514 16.90 33.76 -14.99
CA ASN A 514 17.00 32.69 -14.01
C ASN A 514 15.84 32.72 -13.00
N ILE A 515 15.47 33.89 -12.47
CA ILE A 515 14.34 34.04 -11.55
C ILE A 515 13.02 33.71 -12.27
N VAL A 516 12.84 34.17 -13.51
CA VAL A 516 11.66 33.85 -14.33
C VAL A 516 11.56 32.33 -14.52
N THR A 517 12.66 31.66 -14.89
CA THR A 517 12.70 30.21 -15.03
C THR A 517 12.34 29.49 -13.72
N ILE A 518 12.94 29.90 -12.61
CA ILE A 518 12.65 29.34 -11.28
C ILE A 518 11.17 29.53 -10.91
N CYS A 519 10.58 30.67 -11.23
CA CYS A 519 9.18 30.97 -10.94
C CYS A 519 8.19 30.25 -11.84
N MET A 520 8.55 29.93 -13.10
CA MET A 520 7.67 29.28 -14.09
C MET A 520 7.79 27.78 -14.10
N GLU A 521 8.97 27.21 -13.85
CA GLU A 521 9.15 25.75 -13.83
C GLU A 521 8.45 25.11 -12.62
N ARG A 522 7.80 23.96 -12.88
CA ARG A 522 7.15 23.16 -11.82
C ARG A 522 8.15 22.26 -11.08
N ASP A 523 9.31 22.00 -11.65
CA ASP A 523 10.32 21.10 -11.11
C ASP A 523 11.72 21.74 -11.13
N LEU A 524 12.23 22.07 -9.93
CA LEU A 524 13.51 22.74 -9.71
C LEU A 524 14.67 21.74 -9.52
N ARG A 525 14.81 20.78 -10.40
CA ARG A 525 15.87 19.77 -10.33
C ARG A 525 17.21 20.24 -10.94
N ASN A 526 17.39 21.51 -11.21
CA ASN A 526 18.64 22.03 -11.75
C ASN A 526 19.48 22.73 -10.66
N PRO A 527 20.38 21.99 -9.95
CA PRO A 527 21.22 22.58 -8.91
C PRO A 527 22.17 23.66 -9.44
N ALA A 528 22.55 23.58 -10.73
CA ALA A 528 23.40 24.59 -11.36
C ALA A 528 22.68 25.92 -11.46
N LEU A 529 21.42 25.94 -11.88
CA LEU A 529 20.58 27.15 -11.94
C LEU A 529 20.41 27.79 -10.56
N VAL A 530 20.13 26.97 -9.52
CA VAL A 530 20.00 27.44 -8.14
C VAL A 530 21.29 28.14 -7.69
N LYS A 531 22.44 27.50 -7.89
CA LYS A 531 23.73 28.06 -7.49
C LYS A 531 24.06 29.33 -8.23
N GLU A 532 23.94 29.33 -9.55
CA GLU A 532 24.17 30.51 -10.38
C GLU A 532 23.30 31.70 -9.96
N THR A 533 22.03 31.45 -9.67
CA THR A 533 21.09 32.51 -9.21
C THR A 533 21.50 33.07 -7.85
N ILE A 534 21.95 32.22 -6.91
CA ILE A 534 22.49 32.68 -5.62
C ILE A 534 23.71 33.58 -5.82
N ASP A 535 24.64 33.16 -6.69
CA ASP A 535 25.88 33.90 -6.97
C ASP A 535 25.52 35.26 -7.59
N LEU A 536 24.65 35.29 -8.59
CA LEU A 536 24.17 36.53 -9.23
C LEU A 536 23.44 37.46 -8.25
N ILE A 537 22.62 36.94 -7.34
CA ILE A 537 21.99 37.76 -6.31
C ILE A 537 23.02 38.36 -5.33
N SER A 538 24.07 37.60 -5.01
CA SER A 538 25.11 38.08 -4.10
C SER A 538 25.94 39.19 -4.69
N GLU A 539 26.17 39.19 -6.01
CA GLU A 539 26.93 40.17 -6.79
C GLU A 539 26.09 41.34 -7.29
N LEU A 540 24.74 41.28 -7.08
CA LEU A 540 23.78 42.26 -7.57
C LEU A 540 24.06 43.64 -6.98
N ARG A 541 24.17 44.65 -7.86
CA ARG A 541 24.35 46.05 -7.48
C ARG A 541 23.20 46.56 -6.61
N TYR A 542 23.50 47.46 -5.70
CA TYR A 542 22.50 48.04 -4.81
C TYR A 542 21.39 48.79 -5.57
N GLU A 543 21.74 49.49 -6.63
CA GLU A 543 20.84 50.24 -7.50
C GLU A 543 19.81 49.31 -8.15
N MET A 544 20.25 48.15 -8.67
CA MET A 544 19.33 47.17 -9.26
C MET A 544 18.33 46.59 -8.24
N ARG A 545 18.76 46.40 -6.99
CA ARG A 545 17.83 45.99 -5.91
C ARG A 545 16.72 47.02 -5.68
N ASN A 546 16.99 48.28 -5.90
CA ASN A 546 15.99 49.34 -5.80
C ASN A 546 15.10 49.36 -7.05
N ILE A 547 15.65 49.24 -8.24
CA ILE A 547 14.94 49.20 -9.53
C ILE A 547 13.85 48.12 -9.53
N LEU A 548 14.14 46.90 -9.06
CA LEU A 548 13.16 45.79 -8.96
C LEU A 548 11.93 46.14 -8.09
N ASN A 549 11.97 47.21 -7.32
CA ASN A 549 10.86 47.64 -6.48
C ASN A 549 10.09 48.90 -7.02
N VAL A 550 10.52 49.45 -8.17
CA VAL A 550 9.91 50.64 -8.78
C VAL A 550 8.86 50.24 -9.82
N ASP A 551 7.62 50.66 -9.63
CA ASP A 551 6.49 50.28 -10.50
C ASP A 551 6.66 50.81 -11.94
N ALA A 552 7.18 52.04 -12.09
CA ALA A 552 7.37 52.65 -13.38
C ALA A 552 8.31 51.86 -14.31
N VAL A 553 9.30 51.17 -13.75
CA VAL A 553 10.24 50.37 -14.53
C VAL A 553 9.57 49.19 -15.23
N PHE A 554 8.60 48.55 -14.54
CA PHE A 554 7.86 47.42 -15.13
C PHE A 554 6.88 47.88 -16.23
N SER A 555 6.20 49.00 -16.03
CA SER A 555 5.26 49.53 -17.02
C SER A 555 5.98 50.07 -18.26
N ASP A 556 7.11 50.76 -18.10
CA ASP A 556 7.93 51.22 -19.22
C ASP A 556 8.54 50.08 -20.00
N GLY A 557 9.07 49.06 -19.29
CA GLY A 557 9.63 47.88 -19.96
C GLY A 557 8.57 47.08 -20.72
N PHE A 558 7.36 46.97 -20.20
CA PHE A 558 6.26 46.31 -20.92
C PHE A 558 5.87 47.05 -22.18
N LYS A 559 5.77 48.39 -22.10
CA LYS A 559 5.53 49.29 -23.23
C LYS A 559 6.60 49.12 -24.29
N ASN A 560 7.88 49.21 -23.92
CA ASN A 560 8.99 49.08 -24.84
C ASN A 560 9.05 47.70 -25.51
N TYR A 561 8.78 46.65 -24.75
CA TYR A 561 8.68 45.30 -25.33
C TYR A 561 7.61 45.20 -26.40
N LEU A 562 6.38 45.70 -26.14
CA LEU A 562 5.31 45.65 -27.13
C LEU A 562 5.61 46.50 -28.36
N MET A 563 6.31 47.64 -28.20
CA MET A 563 6.70 48.52 -29.31
C MET A 563 7.86 47.97 -30.15
N GLN A 564 8.66 47.06 -29.63
CA GLN A 564 9.75 46.36 -30.32
C GLN A 564 9.33 45.13 -31.11
N LEU A 565 8.07 44.70 -30.99
CA LEU A 565 7.59 43.51 -31.71
C LEU A 565 7.51 43.82 -33.22
N ASP A 566 8.44 43.26 -34.00
CA ASP A 566 8.69 43.56 -35.43
C ASP A 566 7.46 43.41 -36.34
N PHE A 567 6.48 42.60 -35.95
CA PHE A 567 5.33 42.27 -36.79
C PHE A 567 4.04 43.01 -36.39
N ILE A 568 4.12 43.90 -35.40
CA ILE A 568 2.96 44.59 -34.85
C ILE A 568 3.35 46.05 -34.68
N ASN A 569 2.69 46.94 -35.40
CA ASN A 569 2.86 48.35 -35.20
C ASN A 569 1.89 48.85 -34.10
N ILE A 570 2.25 48.66 -32.82
CA ILE A 570 1.48 49.10 -31.67
C ILE A 570 1.91 50.56 -31.38
N LYS A 571 0.93 51.46 -31.36
CA LYS A 571 1.14 52.83 -30.95
C LYS A 571 1.08 52.98 -29.43
N GLU A 572 1.70 54.04 -28.93
CA GLU A 572 1.78 54.29 -27.50
C GLU A 572 0.41 54.43 -26.83
N ASP A 573 -0.56 55.00 -27.53
CA ASP A 573 -1.94 55.16 -27.09
C ASP A 573 -2.74 53.84 -27.11
N GLU A 574 -2.23 52.79 -27.74
CA GLU A 574 -2.90 51.47 -27.85
C GLU A 574 -2.39 50.45 -26.80
N ILE A 575 -1.35 50.80 -26.03
CA ILE A 575 -0.71 49.85 -25.09
C ILE A 575 -1.63 49.34 -24.02
N ASP A 576 -2.45 50.22 -23.44
CA ASP A 576 -3.41 49.85 -22.41
C ASP A 576 -4.51 48.91 -22.96
N ASP A 577 -4.94 49.13 -24.21
CA ASP A 577 -5.90 48.26 -24.87
C ASP A 577 -5.31 46.85 -25.14
N VAL A 578 -4.07 46.82 -25.58
CA VAL A 578 -3.34 45.53 -25.78
C VAL A 578 -3.18 44.79 -24.46
N LYS A 579 -2.76 45.49 -23.42
CA LYS A 579 -2.62 44.91 -22.07
C LYS A 579 -3.96 44.35 -21.57
N HIS A 580 -5.03 45.12 -21.69
CA HIS A 580 -6.35 44.70 -21.29
C HIS A 580 -6.84 43.46 -22.06
N PHE A 581 -6.56 43.43 -23.36
CA PHE A 581 -6.86 42.25 -24.19
C PHE A 581 -6.07 41.01 -23.72
N ILE A 582 -4.80 41.18 -23.38
CA ILE A 582 -3.95 40.09 -22.86
C ILE A 582 -4.51 39.58 -21.52
N GLU A 583 -4.87 40.48 -20.61
CA GLU A 583 -5.47 40.17 -19.30
C GLU A 583 -6.76 39.37 -19.43
N GLN A 584 -7.61 39.69 -20.40
CA GLN A 584 -8.86 38.96 -20.65
C GLN A 584 -8.66 37.59 -21.29
N ASN A 585 -7.55 37.39 -22.02
CA ASN A 585 -7.32 36.19 -22.83
C ASN A 585 -6.25 35.26 -22.28
N LEU A 586 -5.56 35.61 -21.19
CA LEU A 586 -4.71 34.71 -20.42
C LEU A 586 -5.38 34.38 -19.08
N GLN A 587 -5.52 33.09 -18.80
CA GLN A 587 -6.15 32.62 -17.53
C GLN A 587 -5.20 32.71 -16.32
N SER A 588 -3.90 32.85 -16.55
CA SER A 588 -2.89 32.96 -15.51
C SER A 588 -2.78 34.39 -14.96
N THR A 589 -2.37 34.51 -13.69
CA THR A 589 -2.03 35.82 -13.11
C THR A 589 -0.82 36.42 -13.84
N VAL A 590 -0.77 37.74 -13.89
CA VAL A 590 0.26 38.53 -14.62
C VAL A 590 1.70 38.08 -14.35
N GLY A 591 2.02 37.74 -13.09
CA GLY A 591 3.36 37.30 -12.71
C GLY A 591 3.83 35.99 -13.39
N TYR A 592 2.89 35.22 -13.96
CA TYR A 592 3.20 33.98 -14.69
C TYR A 592 3.18 34.14 -16.21
N TRP A 593 2.97 35.34 -16.75
CA TRP A 593 2.99 35.54 -18.20
C TRP A 593 4.40 35.42 -18.74
N THR A 594 4.58 34.60 -19.76
CA THR A 594 5.83 34.48 -20.52
C THR A 594 5.88 35.51 -21.65
N GLU A 595 7.09 35.84 -22.12
CA GLU A 595 7.28 36.69 -23.30
C GLU A 595 6.53 36.14 -24.52
N GLU A 596 6.66 34.83 -24.78
CA GLU A 596 5.98 34.13 -25.89
C GLU A 596 4.44 34.20 -25.81
N GLU A 597 3.87 34.06 -24.62
CA GLU A 597 2.40 34.15 -24.43
C GLU A 597 1.91 35.56 -24.70
N VAL A 598 2.64 36.57 -24.22
CA VAL A 598 2.32 37.99 -24.43
C VAL A 598 2.45 38.34 -25.91
N GLU A 599 3.53 37.96 -26.59
CA GLU A 599 3.70 38.15 -28.03
C GLU A 599 2.57 37.52 -28.84
N LYS A 600 2.23 36.28 -28.58
CA LYS A 600 1.14 35.57 -29.24
C LYS A 600 -0.22 36.26 -29.05
N LYS A 601 -0.49 36.82 -27.87
CA LYS A 601 -1.72 37.54 -27.60
C LYS A 601 -1.74 38.93 -28.24
N ALA A 602 -0.61 39.62 -28.28
CA ALA A 602 -0.46 40.87 -29.01
C ALA A 602 -0.71 40.71 -30.52
N LEU A 603 -0.18 39.60 -31.11
CA LEU A 603 -0.47 39.21 -32.49
C LEU A 603 -1.96 38.96 -32.74
N GLN A 604 -2.63 38.28 -31.80
CA GLN A 604 -4.09 38.05 -31.88
C GLN A 604 -4.88 39.35 -31.80
N TRP A 605 -4.50 40.26 -30.90
CA TRP A 605 -5.11 41.57 -30.79
C TRP A 605 -4.96 42.36 -32.11
N ASN A 606 -3.75 42.41 -32.68
CA ASN A 606 -3.51 43.10 -33.93
C ASN A 606 -4.31 42.54 -35.09
N SER A 607 -4.46 41.22 -35.18
CA SER A 607 -5.28 40.55 -36.16
C SER A 607 -6.78 40.93 -36.02
N ALA A 608 -7.29 40.97 -34.79
CA ALA A 608 -8.65 41.38 -34.48
C ALA A 608 -8.89 42.87 -34.83
N ARG A 609 -7.91 43.74 -34.53
CA ARG A 609 -7.95 45.16 -34.87
C ARG A 609 -8.04 45.37 -36.40
N ASN A 610 -7.19 44.67 -37.17
CA ASN A 610 -7.15 44.76 -38.61
C ASN A 610 -8.44 44.20 -39.29
N ALA A 611 -9.04 43.21 -38.66
CA ALA A 611 -10.35 42.69 -39.14
C ALA A 611 -11.48 43.67 -38.88
N SER A 612 -11.39 44.49 -37.82
CA SER A 612 -12.42 45.55 -37.49
C SER A 612 -12.26 46.82 -38.29
N SER A 613 -11.06 47.14 -38.79
CA SER A 613 -10.74 48.35 -39.53
C SER A 613 -10.75 48.17 -41.07
N GLY A 614 -11.08 46.97 -41.56
CA GLY A 614 -11.18 46.69 -42.99
C GLY A 614 -12.40 47.30 -43.61
N ASN A 615 -12.24 48.46 -44.31
CA ASN A 615 -13.16 48.92 -45.30
C ASN A 615 -13.53 47.78 -46.28
N GLN A 616 -14.78 47.38 -46.30
CA GLN A 616 -15.28 46.55 -47.41
C GLN A 616 -15.13 47.31 -48.73
N PRO A 617 -14.42 46.81 -49.73
CA PRO A 617 -14.65 47.29 -51.08
C PRO A 617 -15.99 46.75 -51.52
N SER A 618 -16.94 47.65 -51.74
CA SER A 618 -18.21 47.35 -52.43
C SER A 618 -17.88 46.86 -53.85
N ILE A 619 -18.05 45.60 -54.11
CA ILE A 619 -18.16 45.07 -55.47
C ILE A 619 -19.60 44.74 -55.73
N ASN A 620 -20.23 45.62 -56.53
CA ASN A 620 -21.47 45.37 -57.21
C ASN A 620 -21.39 44.21 -58.18
N GLY A 621 -22.33 43.32 -58.09
CA GLY A 621 -23.11 42.82 -59.21
C GLY A 621 -22.55 41.83 -60.19
N ASN A 622 -23.19 40.70 -60.18
CA ASN A 622 -23.59 39.85 -61.31
C ASN A 622 -22.57 38.98 -62.04
N ASP A 623 -23.06 37.78 -62.12
CA ASP A 623 -22.84 36.75 -63.17
C ASP A 623 -21.57 35.85 -63.05
N TRP A 624 -21.83 34.59 -62.84
CA TRP A 624 -21.84 33.49 -63.78
C TRP A 624 -21.89 32.12 -63.11
N GLN A 625 -22.83 31.37 -63.61
CA GLN A 625 -22.98 29.92 -63.34
C GLN A 625 -21.85 29.11 -63.91
N SER A 626 -21.72 27.96 -63.29
CA SER A 626 -21.32 26.65 -63.85
C SER A 626 -19.89 26.18 -63.67
N GLY A 627 -19.84 25.06 -63.06
CA GLY A 627 -19.09 23.88 -63.54
C GLY A 627 -17.65 23.71 -63.07
N GLY A 628 -17.42 22.67 -62.32
CA GLY A 628 -16.11 22.02 -62.36
C GLY A 628 -15.55 21.54 -61.04
N ASN A 629 -15.63 20.25 -60.85
CA ASN A 629 -14.87 19.48 -59.87
C ASN A 629 -13.38 19.85 -59.80
N SER A 630 -12.86 20.11 -58.64
CA SER A 630 -11.56 19.57 -58.28
C SER A 630 -11.29 19.74 -56.80
N SER A 631 -10.80 18.69 -56.21
CA SER A 631 -10.29 18.49 -54.87
C SER A 631 -9.29 19.56 -54.43
N SER A 632 -9.55 20.17 -53.26
CA SER A 632 -8.52 20.81 -52.48
C SER A 632 -8.82 20.65 -51.01
N VAL A 633 -7.83 20.13 -50.32
CA VAL A 633 -7.73 19.86 -48.88
C VAL A 633 -7.93 21.17 -48.11
N PRO A 634 -8.75 21.21 -47.04
CA PRO A 634 -8.83 22.38 -46.18
C PRO A 634 -7.68 22.37 -45.15
N PRO A 635 -7.19 23.54 -44.73
CA PRO A 635 -6.15 23.62 -43.73
C PRO A 635 -6.69 23.30 -42.34
N PHE A 636 -5.89 22.58 -41.58
CA PHE A 636 -6.11 22.25 -40.18
C PHE A 636 -6.22 23.51 -39.33
N SER A 637 -7.38 23.79 -38.74
CA SER A 637 -7.49 24.66 -37.59
C SER A 637 -7.79 23.80 -36.36
N ASN A 638 -6.76 23.50 -35.60
CA ASN A 638 -6.91 22.93 -34.27
C ASN A 638 -7.06 24.07 -33.25
N THR A 639 -8.27 24.42 -32.92
CA THR A 639 -8.63 25.13 -31.70
C THR A 639 -9.65 24.27 -30.95
N PRO A 640 -9.41 23.85 -29.70
CA PRO A 640 -10.44 23.17 -28.94
C PRO A 640 -11.48 24.20 -28.51
N GLN A 641 -12.64 24.17 -29.15
CA GLN A 641 -13.84 24.83 -28.64
C GLN A 641 -14.31 24.09 -27.38
N ALA A 642 -14.64 24.83 -26.34
CA ALA A 642 -15.33 24.30 -25.18
C ALA A 642 -16.63 23.61 -25.63
N PRO A 643 -16.93 22.40 -25.15
CA PRO A 643 -18.09 21.64 -25.59
C PRO A 643 -19.38 22.35 -25.19
N ASN A 644 -20.25 22.54 -26.15
CA ASN A 644 -21.58 23.10 -25.97
C ASN A 644 -22.37 22.26 -24.95
N ALA A 645 -23.06 22.88 -24.00
CA ALA A 645 -23.78 22.23 -22.89
C ALA A 645 -24.76 21.12 -23.42
N ASN A 646 -25.34 21.29 -24.59
CA ASN A 646 -26.19 20.30 -25.22
C ASN A 646 -25.45 19.02 -25.65
N VAL A 647 -24.18 19.14 -26.06
CA VAL A 647 -23.37 17.96 -26.47
C VAL A 647 -22.96 17.15 -25.25
N LEU A 648 -22.72 17.81 -24.11
CA LEU A 648 -22.39 17.14 -22.85
C LEU A 648 -23.57 16.36 -22.27
N GLU A 649 -24.79 16.90 -22.43
CA GLU A 649 -26.02 16.26 -21.95
C GLU A 649 -26.40 15.06 -22.82
N GLU A 650 -26.17 15.14 -24.12
CA GLU A 650 -26.38 14.05 -25.07
C GLU A 650 -25.34 12.90 -24.85
N LYS A 651 -24.09 13.24 -24.59
CA LYS A 651 -23.03 12.25 -24.19
C LYS A 651 -23.32 11.61 -22.82
N ARG A 652 -23.85 12.36 -21.87
CA ARG A 652 -24.32 11.80 -20.58
C ARG A 652 -25.47 10.83 -20.74
N LYS A 653 -26.40 11.11 -21.66
CA LYS A 653 -27.54 10.25 -21.97
C LYS A 653 -27.09 8.96 -22.66
N GLN A 654 -26.13 9.04 -23.58
CA GLN A 654 -25.51 7.89 -24.24
C GLN A 654 -24.73 7.02 -23.24
N ALA A 655 -23.96 7.62 -22.34
CA ALA A 655 -23.23 6.90 -21.30
C ALA A 655 -24.19 6.17 -20.33
N LYS A 656 -25.28 6.81 -19.91
CA LYS A 656 -26.33 6.17 -19.09
C LYS A 656 -26.98 4.98 -19.79
N ASN A 657 -27.21 5.07 -21.08
CA ASN A 657 -27.78 3.97 -21.86
C ASN A 657 -26.81 2.80 -22.04
N HIS A 658 -25.52 3.08 -22.17
CA HIS A 658 -24.48 2.04 -22.19
C HIS A 658 -24.32 1.32 -20.85
N ILE A 659 -24.39 2.07 -19.74
CA ILE A 659 -24.33 1.49 -18.40
C ILE A 659 -25.57 0.64 -18.10
N ALA A 660 -26.75 1.05 -18.56
CA ALA A 660 -27.98 0.28 -18.38
C ALA A 660 -28.00 -1.07 -19.16
N GLY A 661 -27.13 -1.24 -20.15
CA GLY A 661 -26.98 -2.48 -20.92
C GLY A 661 -26.02 -3.50 -20.35
N ILE A 662 -25.34 -3.20 -19.23
CA ILE A 662 -24.38 -4.11 -18.60
C ILE A 662 -25.14 -5.13 -17.75
N THR A 663 -25.13 -6.38 -18.18
CA THR A 663 -25.80 -7.47 -17.49
C THR A 663 -24.83 -8.50 -16.91
N THR A 664 -23.58 -8.50 -17.34
CA THR A 664 -22.56 -9.45 -16.90
C THR A 664 -21.25 -8.75 -16.49
N ILE A 665 -20.41 -9.44 -15.71
CA ILE A 665 -19.07 -8.95 -15.32
C ILE A 665 -18.17 -8.79 -16.54
N ASP A 666 -18.34 -9.60 -17.57
CA ASP A 666 -17.54 -9.53 -18.80
C ASP A 666 -17.93 -8.32 -19.65
N ASP A 667 -19.21 -7.94 -19.69
CA ASP A 667 -19.67 -6.71 -20.31
C ASP A 667 -19.08 -5.47 -19.60
N ALA A 668 -19.01 -5.50 -18.27
CA ALA A 668 -18.42 -4.44 -17.48
C ALA A 668 -16.91 -4.29 -17.74
N LYS A 669 -16.19 -5.40 -17.88
CA LYS A 669 -14.75 -5.40 -18.22
C LYS A 669 -14.51 -4.88 -19.63
N ALA A 670 -15.34 -5.29 -20.60
CA ALA A 670 -15.24 -4.84 -21.99
C ALA A 670 -15.48 -3.32 -22.10
N LEU A 671 -16.45 -2.79 -21.35
CA LEU A 671 -16.70 -1.34 -21.29
C LEU A 671 -15.56 -0.58 -20.64
N LEU A 672 -15.00 -1.09 -19.53
CA LEU A 672 -13.86 -0.48 -18.84
C LEU A 672 -12.61 -0.45 -19.73
N ASN A 673 -12.29 -1.54 -20.42
CA ASN A 673 -11.16 -1.59 -21.33
C ASN A 673 -11.33 -0.58 -22.48
N ARG A 674 -12.53 -0.52 -23.08
CA ARG A 674 -12.83 0.43 -24.14
C ARG A 674 -12.76 1.89 -23.67
N LEU A 675 -13.20 2.20 -22.45
CA LEU A 675 -13.09 3.54 -21.87
C LEU A 675 -11.63 3.90 -21.56
N CYS A 676 -10.79 2.95 -21.13
CA CYS A 676 -9.36 3.16 -20.94
C CYS A 676 -8.65 3.41 -22.28
N ASP A 677 -9.02 2.69 -23.36
CA ASP A 677 -8.44 2.86 -24.69
C ASP A 677 -8.86 4.20 -25.34
N GLU A 678 -10.10 4.66 -25.11
CA GLU A 678 -10.65 5.88 -25.72
C GLU A 678 -10.34 7.17 -24.95
N CYS A 679 -10.16 7.10 -23.62
CA CYS A 679 -10.07 8.29 -22.75
C CYS A 679 -8.73 8.45 -22.02
N GLY A 680 -7.80 7.49 -22.09
CA GLY A 680 -6.45 7.59 -21.53
C GLY A 680 -6.38 8.00 -20.06
N GLU A 681 -5.37 8.75 -19.68
CA GLU A 681 -5.10 9.15 -18.29
C GLU A 681 -6.17 10.04 -17.64
N LEU A 682 -7.00 10.72 -18.41
CA LEU A 682 -8.08 11.59 -17.91
C LEU A 682 -9.15 10.85 -17.10
N LEU A 683 -9.39 9.58 -17.39
CA LEU A 683 -10.37 8.77 -16.65
C LEU A 683 -9.84 8.33 -15.28
N LEU A 684 -8.54 8.09 -15.17
CA LEU A 684 -7.86 7.77 -13.91
C LEU A 684 -7.91 8.95 -12.93
N ASP A 685 -7.79 10.18 -13.43
CA ASP A 685 -7.86 11.39 -12.61
C ASP A 685 -9.31 11.68 -12.16
N MET A 686 -10.31 11.37 -12.98
CA MET A 686 -11.73 11.54 -12.61
C MET A 686 -12.24 10.47 -11.63
N ILE A 687 -11.68 9.27 -11.62
CA ILE A 687 -12.04 8.20 -10.66
C ILE A 687 -11.34 8.44 -9.30
N ASN A 688 -10.22 9.14 -9.30
CA ASN A 688 -9.45 9.46 -8.10
C ASN A 688 -9.82 10.82 -7.46
N SER A 689 -10.67 11.61 -8.07
CA SER A 689 -11.25 12.85 -7.52
C SER A 689 -12.60 12.58 -6.85
#